data_5585e2e22d09c2af3f7f43e175b7fd54
#
_entry.id   5585e2e22d09c2af3f7f43e175b7fd54
#
_cell.length_a   1.000
_cell.length_b   1.000
_cell.length_c   1.000
_cell.angle_alpha   90.00
_cell.angle_beta   90.00
_cell.angle_gamma   90.00
#
_symmetry.space_group_name_H-M   'P 1'
#
loop_
_entity.id
_entity.type
_entity.pdbx_description
1 polymer ?
#
loop_
_entity_poly.entity_id
_entity_poly.type
_entity_poly.pdbx_seq_one_letter_code
_entity_poly.pdbx_strand_id
1 'polypeptide(L)'
;QRQMCIRDRFKRGELYDSYNFLGSHKSRYKGKIGICFNVWAPNAKNVYLVGDFNDWNKEVYPMENIEGSGIWTIFLTNAKQGQAYKYNVIGCDGVSRMKSDPYAVFSEKRPNTASIIYTNDNYKWNDRKWQREKQKIVHDNSPMNIYEVHLGSWKRKWDGEFFSYEELYEMIEYVKDMGYTHIELMPITEHPLDESWGYQTIGYYSSTSRYGTPTEFKAFIDKCHENGIGVILDFAYSHFCKDAHGLYKFDGSAQFEYSDPLKAENIGWGTAHFDLGKPEVNSFLISNVLYWFNEYHIDGIRVDAVSSMLYLDYDIGEWRPNKYGGRENLEAIDFLKRLNKIVYTTVNNPIIIAEESTAWPMVTGATYSGALGFTYKWNMGWMNDTLKYMEMDPIYRKHHHELITFSFMYAFSENFILPLSHDEVVHGKKSLLDKMPGDPWQKFASLRTLYAYYMMHPGKKLLFMGSEFGQGLEWRYAYGLEWELLEREPHMKMKDYVKDLNHLYKNEKALHEIDNTYEGFDFIDPHNSEQSIITLMRKGKNERDFIIAVINFTPVVRYNYKIGVPYEGVYEEVFNTDNEKYWGSNQTMESSELTSYPEKWHNKDNHIRIKVPPLGATFIKGKELKIDTIQIDPNSKVSIGGKDKKVNKVNPKTKTQKL
;
A
#
# COMPACT_ATOMS: atom_id res chain seq x y z
N GLN A 1 -17.63 1.30 37.60
CA GLN A 1 -16.89 2.50 37.09
C GLN A 1 -16.15 2.24 35.79
N ARG A 2 -15.34 1.13 35.65
CA ARG A 2 -14.58 0.84 34.44
C ARG A 2 -15.48 0.56 33.21
N GLN A 3 -16.55 -0.22 33.39
CA GLN A 3 -17.52 -0.51 32.32
C GLN A 3 -18.29 0.74 31.87
N MET A 4 -18.64 1.63 32.81
CA MET A 4 -19.30 2.89 32.49
C MET A 4 -18.42 3.81 31.65
N CYS A 5 -17.11 3.89 31.96
CA CYS A 5 -16.16 4.65 31.17
C CYS A 5 -15.96 4.09 29.75
N ILE A 6 -15.92 2.75 29.59
CA ILE A 6 -15.79 2.08 28.28
C ILE A 6 -17.03 2.38 27.42
N ARG A 7 -18.22 2.22 27.97
CA ARG A 7 -19.49 2.50 27.30
C ARG A 7 -19.58 3.96 26.80
N ASP A 8 -19.25 4.91 27.68
CA ASP A 8 -19.35 6.33 27.36
C ASP A 8 -18.33 6.74 26.27
N ARG A 9 -17.12 6.18 26.32
CA ARG A 9 -16.12 6.38 25.26
C ARG A 9 -16.58 5.78 23.93
N PHE A 10 -17.18 4.58 23.93
CA PHE A 10 -17.70 3.94 22.75
C PHE A 10 -18.80 4.79 22.08
N LYS A 11 -19.75 5.27 22.85
CA LYS A 11 -20.84 6.16 22.39
C LYS A 11 -20.34 7.52 21.85
N ARG A 12 -19.17 7.98 22.27
CA ARG A 12 -18.55 9.22 21.76
C ARG A 12 -17.62 8.99 20.57
N GLY A 13 -17.44 7.73 20.13
CA GLY A 13 -16.50 7.41 19.08
C GLY A 13 -15.01 7.51 19.49
N GLU A 14 -14.73 7.35 20.78
CA GLU A 14 -13.41 7.55 21.39
C GLU A 14 -12.83 6.25 21.99
N LEU A 15 -13.49 5.12 21.81
CA LEU A 15 -12.99 3.82 22.26
C LEU A 15 -12.19 3.15 21.15
N TYR A 16 -10.90 3.44 21.07
CA TYR A 16 -10.01 2.95 20.01
C TYR A 16 -9.37 1.59 20.32
N ASP A 17 -9.70 1.02 21.45
CA ASP A 17 -9.34 -0.32 21.91
C ASP A 17 -10.57 -1.19 22.18
N SER A 18 -11.66 -0.95 21.43
CA SER A 18 -12.95 -1.64 21.61
C SER A 18 -12.85 -3.15 21.43
N TYR A 19 -11.88 -3.64 20.66
CA TYR A 19 -11.58 -5.07 20.49
C TYR A 19 -11.14 -5.76 21.80
N ASN A 20 -10.71 -5.03 22.82
CA ASN A 20 -10.39 -5.58 24.13
C ASN A 20 -11.64 -5.82 25.01
N PHE A 21 -12.79 -5.31 24.56
CA PHE A 21 -14.04 -5.44 25.31
C PHE A 21 -15.14 -6.12 24.51
N LEU A 22 -15.38 -5.71 23.25
CA LEU A 22 -16.36 -6.33 22.36
C LEU A 22 -15.77 -7.60 21.72
N GLY A 23 -16.65 -8.59 21.45
CA GLY A 23 -16.22 -9.90 21.01
C GLY A 23 -16.19 -10.95 22.14
N SER A 24 -15.46 -12.04 21.94
CA SER A 24 -15.32 -13.13 22.90
C SER A 24 -13.99 -13.07 23.64
N HIS A 25 -14.01 -13.03 24.97
CA HIS A 25 -12.82 -12.85 25.81
C HIS A 25 -12.76 -13.81 26.97
N LYS A 26 -11.58 -14.41 27.21
CA LYS A 26 -11.32 -15.14 28.46
C LYS A 26 -11.42 -14.19 29.65
N SER A 27 -12.25 -14.50 30.61
CA SER A 27 -12.55 -13.60 31.72
C SER A 27 -12.73 -14.40 33.04
N ARG A 28 -12.70 -13.67 34.14
CA ARG A 28 -13.05 -14.23 35.48
C ARG A 28 -14.23 -13.43 36.04
N TYR A 29 -15.33 -14.13 36.34
CA TYR A 29 -16.51 -13.56 36.97
C TYR A 29 -16.92 -14.37 38.18
N LYS A 30 -17.16 -13.73 39.34
CA LYS A 30 -17.48 -14.35 40.62
C LYS A 30 -16.60 -15.55 40.97
N GLY A 31 -15.29 -15.41 40.74
CA GLY A 31 -14.30 -16.47 41.04
C GLY A 31 -14.13 -17.57 39.98
N LYS A 32 -15.05 -17.70 39.04
CA LYS A 32 -15.05 -18.71 37.97
C LYS A 32 -14.37 -18.15 36.72
N ILE A 33 -13.56 -18.99 36.04
CA ILE A 33 -12.98 -18.70 34.74
C ILE A 33 -13.92 -19.16 33.64
N GLY A 34 -14.07 -18.35 32.59
CA GLY A 34 -14.94 -18.65 31.45
C GLY A 34 -14.71 -17.69 30.31
N ILE A 35 -15.63 -17.64 29.36
CA ILE A 35 -15.63 -16.75 28.23
C ILE A 35 -16.76 -15.73 28.40
N CYS A 36 -16.42 -14.45 28.27
CA CYS A 36 -17.38 -13.35 28.19
C CYS A 36 -17.59 -12.99 26.72
N PHE A 37 -18.84 -12.83 26.32
CA PHE A 37 -19.26 -12.42 24.98
C PHE A 37 -19.96 -11.08 25.08
N ASN A 38 -19.50 -10.09 24.28
CA ASN A 38 -20.07 -8.76 24.25
C ASN A 38 -20.33 -8.34 22.82
N VAL A 39 -21.56 -7.90 22.52
CA VAL A 39 -21.94 -7.44 21.18
C VAL A 39 -22.75 -6.15 21.26
N TRP A 40 -22.50 -5.23 20.33
CA TRP A 40 -23.27 -4.01 20.18
C TRP A 40 -24.43 -4.24 19.21
N ALA A 41 -25.67 -4.09 19.72
CA ALA A 41 -26.92 -4.19 18.96
C ALA A 41 -27.95 -3.26 19.63
N PRO A 42 -27.88 -1.93 19.39
CA PRO A 42 -28.60 -0.93 20.18
C PRO A 42 -30.12 -0.98 20.02
N ASN A 43 -30.61 -1.41 18.85
CA ASN A 43 -32.03 -1.47 18.56
C ASN A 43 -32.61 -2.90 18.62
N ALA A 44 -31.81 -3.90 19.02
CA ALA A 44 -32.28 -5.26 19.19
C ALA A 44 -33.28 -5.34 20.36
N LYS A 45 -34.36 -6.12 20.19
CA LYS A 45 -35.28 -6.44 21.25
C LYS A 45 -34.70 -7.46 22.22
N ASN A 46 -34.04 -8.47 21.70
CA ASN A 46 -33.33 -9.50 22.45
C ASN A 46 -32.13 -10.00 21.67
N VAL A 47 -31.10 -10.46 22.36
CA VAL A 47 -29.97 -11.16 21.79
C VAL A 47 -29.69 -12.43 22.56
N TYR A 48 -29.49 -13.53 21.86
CA TYR A 48 -29.14 -14.83 22.43
C TYR A 48 -27.81 -15.29 21.89
N LEU A 49 -26.99 -15.89 22.73
CA LEU A 49 -25.77 -16.54 22.30
C LEU A 49 -26.06 -17.99 21.91
N VAL A 50 -25.61 -18.40 20.73
CA VAL A 50 -25.79 -19.75 20.20
C VAL A 50 -24.45 -20.30 19.68
N GLY A 51 -24.23 -21.61 19.85
CA GLY A 51 -23.00 -22.26 19.41
C GLY A 51 -22.89 -23.70 19.85
N ASP A 52 -21.73 -24.31 19.65
CA ASP A 52 -21.45 -25.71 19.98
C ASP A 52 -21.66 -26.03 21.47
N PHE A 53 -21.54 -25.05 22.36
CA PHE A 53 -21.70 -25.19 23.81
C PHE A 53 -23.16 -25.33 24.26
N ASN A 54 -24.14 -25.16 23.37
CA ASN A 54 -25.57 -25.31 23.65
C ASN A 54 -26.34 -25.96 22.50
N ASP A 55 -25.68 -26.78 21.68
CA ASP A 55 -26.25 -27.49 20.54
C ASP A 55 -27.04 -26.57 19.60
N TRP A 56 -26.55 -25.32 19.44
CA TRP A 56 -27.15 -24.28 18.60
C TRP A 56 -28.58 -23.90 18.97
N ASN A 57 -28.99 -24.12 20.22
CA ASN A 57 -30.29 -23.75 20.68
C ASN A 57 -30.44 -22.24 20.88
N LYS A 58 -31.41 -21.63 20.20
CA LYS A 58 -31.56 -20.18 20.07
C LYS A 58 -32.14 -19.48 21.30
N GLU A 59 -32.59 -20.22 22.29
CA GLU A 59 -33.37 -19.69 23.43
C GLU A 59 -32.70 -19.89 24.79
N VAL A 60 -31.67 -20.73 24.88
CA VAL A 60 -31.05 -21.15 26.15
C VAL A 60 -30.18 -20.08 26.80
N TYR A 61 -29.48 -19.26 26.01
CA TYR A 61 -28.54 -18.27 26.55
C TYR A 61 -28.96 -16.84 26.18
N PRO A 62 -29.99 -16.25 26.82
CA PRO A 62 -30.31 -14.85 26.65
C PRO A 62 -29.17 -13.97 27.18
N MET A 63 -28.79 -12.96 26.42
CA MET A 63 -27.81 -11.98 26.83
C MET A 63 -28.50 -10.83 27.59
N GLU A 64 -27.73 -10.18 28.46
CA GLU A 64 -28.19 -9.03 29.24
C GLU A 64 -27.71 -7.72 28.55
N ASN A 65 -28.66 -6.77 28.41
CA ASN A 65 -28.33 -5.44 27.93
C ASN A 65 -27.73 -4.60 29.06
N ILE A 66 -26.47 -4.18 28.95
CA ILE A 66 -25.78 -3.42 30.00
C ILE A 66 -26.43 -2.03 30.14
N GLU A 67 -27.22 -1.84 31.16
CA GLU A 67 -27.85 -0.55 31.52
C GLU A 67 -28.46 0.21 30.35
N GLY A 68 -29.07 -0.48 29.38
CA GLY A 68 -29.67 0.12 28.19
C GLY A 68 -28.65 0.77 27.23
N SER A 69 -27.39 0.36 27.28
CA SER A 69 -26.34 0.88 26.43
C SER A 69 -26.42 0.43 24.98
N GLY A 70 -27.19 -0.62 24.69
CA GLY A 70 -27.18 -1.33 23.42
C GLY A 70 -26.06 -2.36 23.31
N ILE A 71 -25.23 -2.52 24.34
CA ILE A 71 -24.23 -3.59 24.43
C ILE A 71 -24.82 -4.74 25.22
N TRP A 72 -24.85 -5.91 24.62
CA TRP A 72 -25.34 -7.14 25.17
C TRP A 72 -24.21 -8.02 25.66
N THR A 73 -24.32 -8.62 26.83
CA THR A 73 -23.27 -9.42 27.48
C THR A 73 -23.77 -10.74 28.01
N ILE A 74 -22.92 -11.75 28.00
CA ILE A 74 -23.11 -13.02 28.71
C ILE A 74 -21.76 -13.61 29.09
N PHE A 75 -21.69 -14.29 30.25
CA PHE A 75 -20.49 -15.00 30.69
C PHE A 75 -20.81 -16.50 30.83
N LEU A 76 -20.05 -17.34 30.13
CA LEU A 76 -20.20 -18.79 30.14
C LEU A 76 -18.95 -19.49 30.66
N THR A 77 -19.15 -20.48 31.57
CA THR A 77 -18.05 -21.32 32.09
C THR A 77 -17.83 -22.61 31.29
N ASN A 78 -18.81 -22.98 30.45
CA ASN A 78 -18.78 -24.18 29.60
C ASN A 78 -18.32 -23.92 28.16
N ALA A 79 -18.20 -22.66 27.74
CA ALA A 79 -17.66 -22.29 26.44
C ALA A 79 -16.16 -22.51 26.42
N LYS A 80 -15.60 -23.04 25.30
CA LYS A 80 -14.21 -23.43 25.15
C LYS A 80 -13.59 -22.87 23.86
N GLN A 81 -12.28 -22.69 23.88
CA GLN A 81 -11.47 -22.40 22.70
C GLN A 81 -11.81 -23.36 21.54
N GLY A 82 -11.95 -22.81 20.33
CA GLY A 82 -12.19 -23.55 19.10
C GLY A 82 -13.66 -23.85 18.81
N GLN A 83 -14.58 -23.60 19.74
CA GLN A 83 -16.00 -23.76 19.48
C GLN A 83 -16.56 -22.67 18.59
N ALA A 84 -17.47 -23.06 17.70
CA ALA A 84 -18.18 -22.13 16.83
C ALA A 84 -19.37 -21.48 17.56
N TYR A 85 -19.64 -20.20 17.24
CA TYR A 85 -20.78 -19.47 17.82
C TYR A 85 -21.29 -18.37 16.86
N LYS A 86 -22.54 -17.96 17.15
CA LYS A 86 -23.22 -16.79 16.56
C LYS A 86 -24.06 -16.09 17.60
N TYR A 87 -24.53 -14.90 17.24
CA TYR A 87 -25.60 -14.22 17.94
C TYR A 87 -26.92 -14.42 17.20
N ASN A 88 -27.96 -14.88 17.91
CA ASN A 88 -29.32 -14.82 17.43
C ASN A 88 -29.91 -13.48 17.87
N VAL A 89 -30.00 -12.53 16.95
CA VAL A 89 -30.45 -11.16 17.20
C VAL A 89 -31.92 -11.05 16.81
N ILE A 90 -32.79 -10.76 17.76
CA ILE A 90 -34.19 -10.39 17.52
C ILE A 90 -34.20 -8.88 17.28
N GLY A 91 -34.31 -8.48 16.01
CA GLY A 91 -34.22 -7.10 15.62
C GLY A 91 -35.38 -6.21 16.10
N CYS A 92 -35.24 -4.90 15.88
CA CYS A 92 -36.32 -3.94 16.18
C CYS A 92 -37.62 -4.24 15.40
N ASP A 93 -37.52 -4.88 14.25
CA ASP A 93 -38.61 -5.36 13.41
C ASP A 93 -39.22 -6.72 13.91
N GLY A 94 -38.66 -7.33 14.93
CA GLY A 94 -39.08 -8.62 15.48
C GLY A 94 -38.56 -9.84 14.71
N VAL A 95 -37.72 -9.64 13.68
CA VAL A 95 -37.15 -10.73 12.88
C VAL A 95 -35.89 -11.29 13.58
N SER A 96 -35.83 -12.62 13.66
CA SER A 96 -34.64 -13.35 14.18
C SER A 96 -33.58 -13.45 13.12
N ARG A 97 -32.32 -13.01 13.43
CA ARG A 97 -31.17 -13.02 12.54
C ARG A 97 -29.98 -13.72 13.19
N MET A 98 -29.42 -14.69 12.49
CA MET A 98 -28.19 -15.38 12.93
C MET A 98 -26.98 -14.58 12.45
N LYS A 99 -26.32 -13.86 13.35
CA LYS A 99 -25.23 -12.95 13.06
C LYS A 99 -23.90 -13.48 13.56
N SER A 100 -22.85 -13.38 12.72
CA SER A 100 -21.46 -13.57 13.15
C SER A 100 -21.05 -12.42 14.06
N ASP A 101 -20.06 -12.67 14.91
CA ASP A 101 -19.55 -11.63 15.80
C ASP A 101 -18.74 -10.60 15.02
N PRO A 102 -19.11 -9.31 15.04
CA PRO A 102 -18.37 -8.25 14.35
C PRO A 102 -16.90 -8.10 14.81
N TYR A 103 -16.60 -8.55 16.04
CA TYR A 103 -15.27 -8.49 16.64
C TYR A 103 -14.57 -9.87 16.71
N ALA A 104 -15.12 -10.88 16.05
CA ALA A 104 -14.46 -12.18 16.02
C ALA A 104 -13.08 -12.08 15.38
N VAL A 105 -12.08 -12.65 16.02
CA VAL A 105 -10.69 -12.69 15.52
C VAL A 105 -10.43 -13.90 14.65
N PHE A 106 -11.35 -14.85 14.60
CA PHE A 106 -11.27 -16.05 13.78
C PHE A 106 -12.66 -16.52 13.34
N SER A 107 -12.76 -17.03 12.12
CA SER A 107 -13.99 -17.49 11.47
C SER A 107 -13.89 -18.96 11.04
N GLU A 108 -15.03 -19.64 10.93
CA GLU A 108 -15.07 -20.98 10.32
C GLU A 108 -14.58 -20.96 8.87
N LYS A 109 -14.06 -22.11 8.43
CA LYS A 109 -13.82 -22.36 7.01
C LYS A 109 -15.12 -22.34 6.21
N ARG A 110 -15.10 -21.68 5.07
CA ARG A 110 -16.22 -21.72 4.11
C ARG A 110 -16.60 -23.14 3.72
N PRO A 111 -17.89 -23.44 3.48
CA PRO A 111 -19.02 -22.50 3.36
C PRO A 111 -19.68 -22.11 4.70
N ASN A 112 -19.14 -22.58 5.82
CA ASN A 112 -19.64 -22.22 7.15
C ASN A 112 -19.41 -20.74 7.44
N THR A 113 -20.22 -20.18 8.36
CA THR A 113 -20.29 -18.73 8.56
C THR A 113 -20.28 -18.32 10.02
N ALA A 114 -19.92 -19.21 10.95
CA ALA A 114 -19.85 -18.86 12.36
C ALA A 114 -18.49 -18.24 12.72
N SER A 115 -18.49 -17.53 13.83
CA SER A 115 -17.30 -17.07 14.53
C SER A 115 -16.74 -18.20 15.37
N ILE A 116 -15.42 -18.23 15.55
CA ILE A 116 -14.72 -19.21 16.39
C ILE A 116 -14.20 -18.54 17.64
N ILE A 117 -14.41 -19.15 18.81
CA ILE A 117 -13.77 -18.70 20.05
C ILE A 117 -12.26 -18.86 19.94
N TYR A 118 -11.54 -17.74 19.92
CA TYR A 118 -10.09 -17.73 19.80
C TYR A 118 -9.50 -16.75 20.82
N THR A 119 -9.27 -17.23 22.05
CA THR A 119 -8.88 -16.39 23.20
C THR A 119 -7.53 -16.75 23.81
N ASN A 120 -6.88 -17.83 23.33
CA ASN A 120 -5.62 -18.32 23.86
C ASN A 120 -4.47 -18.07 22.85
N ASP A 121 -4.35 -16.84 22.40
CA ASP A 121 -3.20 -16.47 21.60
C ASP A 121 -2.05 -16.04 22.53
N ASN A 122 -1.07 -16.94 22.66
CA ASN A 122 0.17 -16.70 23.43
C ASN A 122 1.35 -16.53 22.49
N TYR A 123 1.14 -15.97 21.29
CA TYR A 123 2.22 -15.78 20.33
C TYR A 123 3.34 -14.92 20.92
N LYS A 124 4.58 -15.35 20.76
CA LYS A 124 5.78 -14.64 21.24
C LYS A 124 6.53 -14.07 20.04
N TRP A 125 6.47 -12.79 19.88
CA TRP A 125 7.16 -12.07 18.82
C TRP A 125 8.67 -12.10 18.92
N ASN A 126 9.36 -12.29 17.81
CA ASN A 126 10.82 -12.24 17.66
C ASN A 126 11.29 -10.96 16.96
N ASP A 127 10.39 -10.09 16.55
CA ASP A 127 10.59 -8.94 15.69
C ASP A 127 11.20 -7.69 16.38
N ARG A 128 11.71 -7.80 17.61
CA ARG A 128 12.27 -6.66 18.38
C ARG A 128 13.35 -5.87 17.63
N LYS A 129 14.14 -6.55 16.79
CA LYS A 129 15.17 -5.90 15.98
C LYS A 129 14.48 -5.02 14.92
N TRP A 130 13.51 -5.58 14.19
CA TRP A 130 12.73 -4.87 13.18
C TRP A 130 12.04 -3.62 13.76
N GLN A 131 11.33 -3.75 14.88
CA GLN A 131 10.63 -2.64 15.53
C GLN A 131 11.57 -1.48 15.94
N ARG A 132 12.83 -1.77 16.33
CA ARG A 132 13.83 -0.74 16.61
C ARG A 132 14.40 -0.08 15.36
N GLU A 133 14.61 -0.84 14.29
CA GLU A 133 15.12 -0.34 13.02
C GLU A 133 14.07 0.49 12.31
N LYS A 134 12.82 0.04 12.29
CA LYS A 134 11.67 0.76 11.74
C LYS A 134 11.55 2.20 12.29
N GLN A 135 11.77 2.40 13.59
CA GLN A 135 11.70 3.73 14.21
C GLN A 135 12.74 4.73 13.67
N LYS A 136 13.82 4.24 13.05
CA LYS A 136 14.89 5.07 12.49
C LYS A 136 14.66 5.41 11.01
N ILE A 137 13.72 4.73 10.35
CA ILE A 137 13.40 4.95 8.94
C ILE A 137 12.74 6.32 8.80
N VAL A 138 13.31 7.15 7.95
CA VAL A 138 12.67 8.38 7.48
C VAL A 138 12.05 8.04 6.13
N HIS A 139 10.74 7.93 6.09
CA HIS A 139 10.00 7.45 4.92
C HIS A 139 10.34 8.24 3.65
N ASP A 140 10.49 9.55 3.75
CA ASP A 140 10.80 10.42 2.62
C ASP A 140 12.16 10.11 1.97
N ASN A 141 13.14 9.66 2.76
CA ASN A 141 14.53 9.50 2.35
C ASN A 141 14.94 8.03 2.14
N SER A 142 14.05 7.10 2.42
CA SER A 142 14.34 5.66 2.39
C SER A 142 13.74 4.99 1.15
N PRO A 143 14.41 3.98 0.60
CA PRO A 143 13.82 3.22 -0.49
C PRO A 143 12.57 2.49 -0.03
N MET A 144 11.51 2.55 -0.81
CA MET A 144 10.31 1.75 -0.63
C MET A 144 9.93 1.14 -1.97
N ASN A 145 10.03 -0.18 -2.05
CA ASN A 145 9.66 -0.97 -3.19
C ASN A 145 8.75 -2.10 -2.71
N ILE A 146 7.49 -2.03 -3.09
CA ILE A 146 6.42 -2.86 -2.57
C ILE A 146 6.12 -3.99 -3.55
N TYR A 147 6.05 -5.21 -3.06
CA TYR A 147 5.53 -6.37 -3.76
C TYR A 147 4.08 -6.58 -3.35
N GLU A 148 3.14 -6.23 -4.22
CA GLU A 148 1.71 -6.43 -3.98
C GLU A 148 1.35 -7.89 -4.29
N VAL A 149 0.64 -8.56 -3.37
CA VAL A 149 0.38 -9.98 -3.49
C VAL A 149 -1.02 -10.38 -3.00
N HIS A 150 -1.68 -11.24 -3.78
CA HIS A 150 -2.84 -12.01 -3.37
C HIS A 150 -2.37 -13.39 -2.93
N LEU A 151 -2.38 -13.68 -1.63
CA LEU A 151 -1.82 -14.93 -1.07
C LEU A 151 -2.44 -16.18 -1.69
N GLY A 152 -3.73 -16.14 -1.97
CA GLY A 152 -4.47 -17.28 -2.51
C GLY A 152 -4.14 -17.65 -3.95
N SER A 153 -3.37 -16.83 -4.68
CA SER A 153 -3.02 -17.08 -6.07
C SER A 153 -1.54 -16.83 -6.41
N TRP A 154 -0.69 -16.58 -5.41
CA TRP A 154 0.74 -16.57 -5.63
C TRP A 154 1.24 -17.96 -6.05
N LYS A 155 0.86 -18.98 -5.29
CA LYS A 155 0.96 -20.40 -5.65
C LYS A 155 -0.29 -21.16 -5.22
N ARG A 156 -0.57 -22.26 -5.87
CA ARG A 156 -1.60 -23.23 -5.51
C ARG A 156 -1.00 -24.61 -5.39
N LYS A 157 -1.60 -25.47 -4.54
CA LYS A 157 -1.28 -26.90 -4.52
C LYS A 157 -1.78 -27.56 -5.81
N TRP A 158 -1.23 -28.71 -6.12
CA TRP A 158 -1.59 -29.46 -7.33
C TRP A 158 -3.08 -29.83 -7.41
N ASP A 159 -3.76 -29.96 -6.25
CA ASP A 159 -5.19 -30.22 -6.10
C ASP A 159 -6.06 -28.94 -6.12
N GLY A 160 -5.44 -27.77 -6.27
CA GLY A 160 -6.10 -26.46 -6.28
C GLY A 160 -6.29 -25.82 -4.90
N GLU A 161 -5.89 -26.51 -3.82
CA GLU A 161 -5.98 -25.95 -2.47
C GLU A 161 -5.00 -24.77 -2.25
N PHE A 162 -5.30 -23.93 -1.26
CA PHE A 162 -4.46 -22.82 -0.87
C PHE A 162 -3.18 -23.29 -0.15
N PHE A 163 -2.12 -22.53 -0.30
CA PHE A 163 -0.96 -22.64 0.59
C PHE A 163 -1.33 -22.09 1.97
N SER A 164 -0.82 -22.75 3.01
CA SER A 164 -0.87 -22.23 4.37
C SER A 164 0.12 -21.07 4.58
N TYR A 165 -0.04 -20.29 5.67
CA TYR A 165 0.92 -19.24 6.02
C TYR A 165 2.35 -19.76 6.14
N GLU A 166 2.57 -20.98 6.64
CA GLU A 166 3.89 -21.61 6.75
C GLU A 166 4.47 -21.98 5.38
N GLU A 167 3.64 -22.56 4.50
CA GLU A 167 4.06 -22.88 3.13
C GLU A 167 4.41 -21.61 2.32
N LEU A 168 3.81 -20.47 2.66
CA LEU A 168 4.11 -19.17 2.04
C LEU A 168 5.42 -18.51 2.54
N TYR A 169 6.17 -19.13 3.45
CA TYR A 169 7.51 -18.62 3.83
C TYR A 169 8.48 -18.58 2.64
N GLU A 170 8.32 -19.47 1.67
CA GLU A 170 9.12 -19.42 0.43
C GLU A 170 8.92 -18.12 -0.35
N MET A 171 7.73 -17.52 -0.27
CA MET A 171 7.45 -16.22 -0.89
C MET A 171 8.25 -15.10 -0.22
N ILE A 172 8.42 -15.15 1.10
CA ILE A 172 9.20 -14.15 1.85
C ILE A 172 10.67 -14.18 1.40
N GLU A 173 11.24 -15.39 1.26
CA GLU A 173 12.61 -15.57 0.78
C GLU A 173 12.74 -15.05 -0.68
N TYR A 174 11.76 -15.34 -1.53
CA TYR A 174 11.71 -14.85 -2.89
C TYR A 174 11.66 -13.31 -2.96
N VAL A 175 10.76 -12.68 -2.22
CA VAL A 175 10.60 -11.22 -2.18
C VAL A 175 11.87 -10.52 -1.69
N LYS A 176 12.53 -11.09 -0.67
CA LYS A 176 13.82 -10.62 -0.16
C LYS A 176 14.91 -10.71 -1.23
N ASP A 177 15.04 -11.86 -1.88
CA ASP A 177 16.03 -12.10 -2.94
C ASP A 177 15.84 -11.14 -4.11
N MET A 178 14.57 -10.87 -4.47
CA MET A 178 14.20 -9.93 -5.53
C MET A 178 14.45 -8.45 -5.16
N GLY A 179 14.86 -8.13 -3.93
CA GLY A 179 15.22 -6.78 -3.51
C GLY A 179 14.05 -5.86 -3.11
N TYR A 180 12.85 -6.39 -2.91
CA TYR A 180 11.73 -5.63 -2.37
C TYR A 180 11.94 -5.30 -0.91
N THR A 181 11.28 -4.24 -0.43
CA THR A 181 11.38 -3.77 0.96
C THR A 181 10.13 -4.09 1.78
N HIS A 182 8.99 -4.20 1.12
CA HIS A 182 7.69 -4.45 1.73
C HIS A 182 6.89 -5.45 0.91
N ILE A 183 6.00 -6.16 1.59
CA ILE A 183 4.90 -6.90 0.98
C ILE A 183 3.61 -6.16 1.30
N GLU A 184 2.78 -5.89 0.28
CA GLU A 184 1.41 -5.43 0.45
C GLU A 184 0.47 -6.59 0.17
N LEU A 185 -0.24 -7.03 1.22
CA LEU A 185 -1.22 -8.11 1.12
C LEU A 185 -2.56 -7.52 0.69
N MET A 186 -3.08 -7.96 -0.47
CA MET A 186 -4.48 -7.75 -0.82
C MET A 186 -5.36 -8.27 0.32
N PRO A 187 -6.64 -7.82 0.45
CA PRO A 187 -7.39 -7.97 1.70
C PRO A 187 -7.34 -9.36 2.30
N ILE A 188 -6.80 -9.44 3.52
CA ILE A 188 -6.59 -10.68 4.29
C ILE A 188 -7.71 -10.91 5.30
N THR A 189 -8.63 -9.97 5.45
CA THR A 189 -9.81 -10.09 6.30
C THR A 189 -10.78 -11.13 5.77
N GLU A 190 -11.58 -11.76 6.67
CA GLU A 190 -12.51 -12.79 6.26
C GLU A 190 -13.59 -12.25 5.32
N HIS A 191 -13.84 -12.97 4.23
CA HIS A 191 -14.77 -12.59 3.16
C HIS A 191 -15.47 -13.83 2.58
N PRO A 192 -16.74 -13.71 2.11
CA PRO A 192 -17.51 -14.87 1.66
C PRO A 192 -17.10 -15.36 0.26
N LEU A 193 -16.71 -14.45 -0.63
CA LEU A 193 -16.48 -14.74 -2.05
C LEU A 193 -15.00 -14.55 -2.44
N ASP A 194 -14.40 -15.55 -3.09
CA ASP A 194 -13.04 -15.45 -3.64
C ASP A 194 -12.96 -14.43 -4.77
N GLU A 195 -14.02 -14.31 -5.57
CA GLU A 195 -14.17 -13.38 -6.67
C GLU A 195 -14.07 -11.91 -6.24
N SER A 196 -14.30 -11.61 -4.97
CA SER A 196 -14.16 -10.26 -4.43
C SER A 196 -12.70 -9.90 -4.11
N TRP A 197 -11.76 -10.85 -4.22
CA TRP A 197 -10.35 -10.70 -3.84
C TRP A 197 -10.14 -10.23 -2.40
N GLY A 198 -11.21 -10.35 -1.57
CA GLY A 198 -11.24 -9.91 -0.19
C GLY A 198 -11.84 -8.51 0.05
N TYR A 199 -12.15 -7.74 -0.99
CA TYR A 199 -12.73 -6.39 -0.85
C TYR A 199 -14.19 -6.38 -0.36
N GLN A 200 -14.91 -7.49 -0.45
CA GLN A 200 -16.22 -7.66 0.19
C GLN A 200 -16.07 -8.27 1.57
N THR A 201 -15.51 -7.53 2.49
CA THR A 201 -15.20 -7.96 3.86
C THR A 201 -16.45 -8.25 4.68
N ILE A 202 -16.40 -9.32 5.48
CA ILE A 202 -17.43 -9.68 6.44
C ILE A 202 -16.89 -9.73 7.89
N GLY A 203 -15.63 -10.14 8.07
CA GLY A 203 -14.98 -10.25 9.37
C GLY A 203 -13.77 -9.29 9.48
N TYR A 204 -14.01 -8.06 9.89
CA TYR A 204 -12.97 -7.01 9.91
C TYR A 204 -11.83 -7.30 10.88
N TYR A 205 -12.06 -8.03 11.96
CA TYR A 205 -11.07 -8.42 12.96
C TYR A 205 -10.52 -9.84 12.73
N SER A 206 -11.10 -10.59 11.79
CA SER A 206 -10.73 -11.97 11.51
C SER A 206 -9.78 -12.04 10.33
N SER A 207 -8.57 -12.57 10.53
CA SER A 207 -7.76 -13.03 9.38
C SER A 207 -8.48 -14.20 8.72
N THR A 208 -8.51 -14.22 7.39
CA THR A 208 -9.24 -15.28 6.68
C THR A 208 -8.73 -16.66 7.06
N SER A 209 -9.67 -17.57 7.30
CA SER A 209 -9.39 -18.98 7.62
C SER A 209 -8.85 -19.80 6.44
N ARG A 210 -8.74 -19.19 5.24
CA ARG A 210 -8.26 -19.85 4.02
C ARG A 210 -6.82 -20.35 4.15
N TYR A 211 -5.97 -19.60 4.84
CA TYR A 211 -4.53 -19.84 4.89
C TYR A 211 -4.03 -20.34 6.23
N GLY A 212 -4.90 -20.38 7.25
CA GLY A 212 -4.55 -20.85 8.58
C GLY A 212 -5.21 -20.06 9.71
N THR A 213 -4.62 -20.15 10.87
CA THR A 213 -5.11 -19.53 12.12
C THR A 213 -4.52 -18.12 12.32
N PRO A 214 -5.11 -17.30 13.22
CA PRO A 214 -4.53 -16.02 13.62
C PRO A 214 -3.08 -16.11 14.13
N THR A 215 -2.74 -17.16 14.89
CA THR A 215 -1.38 -17.37 15.39
C THR A 215 -0.39 -17.65 14.25
N GLU A 216 -0.79 -18.45 13.26
CA GLU A 216 0.05 -18.73 12.08
C GLU A 216 0.23 -17.47 11.22
N PHE A 217 -0.77 -16.60 11.14
CA PHE A 217 -0.62 -15.30 10.46
C PHE A 217 0.36 -14.37 11.21
N LYS A 218 0.31 -14.34 12.55
CA LYS A 218 1.32 -13.62 13.34
C LYS A 218 2.73 -14.14 13.06
N ALA A 219 2.89 -15.48 12.99
CA ALA A 219 4.18 -16.11 12.66
C ALA A 219 4.66 -15.75 11.24
N PHE A 220 3.75 -15.64 10.28
CA PHE A 220 4.07 -15.18 8.93
C PHE A 220 4.62 -13.74 8.91
N ILE A 221 3.98 -12.82 9.64
CA ILE A 221 4.43 -11.42 9.74
C ILE A 221 5.78 -11.35 10.47
N ASP A 222 5.93 -12.08 11.56
CA ASP A 222 7.21 -12.18 12.31
C ASP A 222 8.34 -12.67 11.40
N LYS A 223 8.05 -13.65 10.53
CA LYS A 223 8.99 -14.15 9.53
C LYS A 223 9.35 -13.11 8.48
N CYS A 224 8.41 -12.27 8.05
CA CYS A 224 8.70 -11.12 7.19
C CYS A 224 9.69 -10.17 7.88
N HIS A 225 9.43 -9.81 9.12
CA HIS A 225 10.28 -8.92 9.91
C HIS A 225 11.68 -9.49 10.17
N GLU A 226 11.81 -10.79 10.45
CA GLU A 226 13.10 -11.48 10.55
C GLU A 226 13.93 -11.35 9.26
N ASN A 227 13.27 -11.29 8.10
CA ASN A 227 13.89 -11.11 6.80
C ASN A 227 14.07 -9.65 6.38
N GLY A 228 13.71 -8.70 7.24
CA GLY A 228 13.83 -7.27 6.95
C GLY A 228 12.79 -6.76 5.95
N ILE A 229 11.63 -7.43 5.86
CA ILE A 229 10.51 -7.08 4.98
C ILE A 229 9.37 -6.52 5.83
N GLY A 230 8.90 -5.30 5.51
CA GLY A 230 7.72 -4.70 6.12
C GLY A 230 6.44 -5.30 5.53
N VAL A 231 5.35 -5.25 6.31
CA VAL A 231 4.04 -5.78 5.90
C VAL A 231 2.99 -4.68 5.91
N ILE A 232 2.35 -4.49 4.76
CA ILE A 232 1.24 -3.56 4.56
C ILE A 232 -0.02 -4.40 4.31
N LEU A 233 -1.13 -4.05 4.95
CA LEU A 233 -2.42 -4.70 4.70
C LEU A 233 -3.35 -3.76 3.93
N ASP A 234 -4.05 -4.33 2.97
CA ASP A 234 -5.06 -3.62 2.19
C ASP A 234 -6.46 -3.79 2.81
N PHE A 235 -7.20 -2.70 2.95
CA PHE A 235 -8.51 -2.67 3.59
C PHE A 235 -9.54 -1.84 2.83
N ALA A 236 -10.76 -2.40 2.72
CA ALA A 236 -11.95 -1.70 2.25
C ALA A 236 -12.72 -1.11 3.45
N TYR A 237 -12.45 0.15 3.81
CA TYR A 237 -13.16 0.84 4.90
C TYR A 237 -14.34 1.71 4.43
N SER A 238 -14.57 1.81 3.15
CA SER A 238 -15.70 2.55 2.59
C SER A 238 -17.02 1.78 2.70
N HIS A 239 -16.96 0.45 2.57
CA HIS A 239 -18.12 -0.39 2.40
C HIS A 239 -17.94 -1.80 2.99
N PHE A 240 -19.02 -2.55 3.10
CA PHE A 240 -19.04 -3.96 3.51
C PHE A 240 -20.11 -4.75 2.76
N CYS A 241 -19.96 -6.08 2.69
CA CYS A 241 -20.91 -6.94 1.99
C CYS A 241 -22.26 -7.05 2.74
N LYS A 242 -23.34 -7.34 1.98
CA LYS A 242 -24.72 -7.43 2.50
C LYS A 242 -25.15 -8.84 2.89
N ASP A 243 -24.21 -9.77 3.05
CA ASP A 243 -24.51 -11.13 3.46
C ASP A 243 -25.27 -11.16 4.79
N ALA A 244 -26.29 -12.03 4.87
CA ALA A 244 -27.25 -12.04 5.98
C ALA A 244 -26.61 -12.27 7.35
N HIS A 245 -25.49 -12.97 7.43
CA HIS A 245 -24.76 -13.23 8.68
C HIS A 245 -23.78 -12.14 9.08
N GLY A 246 -23.53 -11.15 8.20
CA GLY A 246 -22.59 -10.03 8.40
C GLY A 246 -23.23 -8.81 9.07
N LEU A 247 -22.61 -7.65 8.80
CA LEU A 247 -22.93 -6.38 9.46
C LEU A 247 -24.25 -5.77 9.00
N TYR A 248 -24.66 -6.02 7.75
CA TYR A 248 -25.83 -5.38 7.14
C TYR A 248 -27.11 -5.65 7.93
N LYS A 249 -27.81 -4.57 8.31
CA LYS A 249 -29.02 -4.59 9.15
C LYS A 249 -28.87 -5.52 10.37
N PHE A 250 -27.78 -5.36 11.09
CA PHE A 250 -27.36 -6.28 12.14
C PHE A 250 -28.44 -6.51 13.21
N ASP A 251 -29.04 -5.42 13.70
CA ASP A 251 -30.13 -5.45 14.67
C ASP A 251 -31.53 -5.14 14.06
N GLY A 252 -31.67 -5.31 12.75
CA GLY A 252 -32.88 -5.00 11.99
C GLY A 252 -32.98 -3.54 11.56
N SER A 253 -32.09 -2.69 12.03
CA SER A 253 -31.97 -1.28 11.64
C SER A 253 -30.69 -1.03 10.83
N ALA A 254 -30.51 0.18 10.32
CA ALA A 254 -29.24 0.65 9.75
C ALA A 254 -28.23 0.89 10.89
N GLN A 255 -27.62 -0.19 11.40
CA GLN A 255 -26.72 -0.13 12.57
C GLN A 255 -25.32 0.36 12.17
N PHE A 256 -24.68 -0.28 11.19
CA PHE A 256 -23.34 0.08 10.70
C PHE A 256 -23.41 0.96 9.47
N GLU A 257 -24.43 0.80 8.64
CA GLU A 257 -24.67 1.57 7.43
C GLU A 257 -25.42 2.88 7.70
N TYR A 258 -25.41 3.78 6.72
CA TYR A 258 -26.24 4.98 6.77
C TYR A 258 -27.75 4.63 6.82
N SER A 259 -28.54 5.44 7.49
CA SER A 259 -30.00 5.28 7.55
C SER A 259 -30.69 5.78 6.27
N ASP A 260 -30.07 6.72 5.55
CA ASP A 260 -30.54 7.20 4.24
C ASP A 260 -30.12 6.20 3.14
N PRO A 261 -31.05 5.55 2.43
CA PRO A 261 -30.73 4.59 1.39
C PRO A 261 -29.84 5.12 0.28
N LEU A 262 -29.98 6.41 -0.07
CA LEU A 262 -29.13 7.04 -1.11
C LEU A 262 -27.66 7.23 -0.68
N LYS A 263 -27.38 7.15 0.62
CA LYS A 263 -26.01 7.15 1.17
C LYS A 263 -25.54 5.74 1.55
N ALA A 264 -26.48 4.84 1.90
CA ALA A 264 -26.17 3.50 2.38
C ALA A 264 -25.81 2.54 1.24
N GLU A 265 -26.53 2.59 0.14
CA GLU A 265 -26.39 1.63 -0.95
C GLU A 265 -25.25 2.00 -1.88
N ASN A 266 -24.32 1.07 -2.10
CA ASN A 266 -23.35 1.12 -3.19
C ASN A 266 -23.87 0.22 -4.31
N ILE A 267 -24.50 0.83 -5.32
CA ILE A 267 -25.17 0.12 -6.40
C ILE A 267 -24.15 -0.56 -7.31
N GLY A 268 -23.04 0.12 -7.60
CA GLY A 268 -21.99 -0.36 -8.50
C GLY A 268 -21.32 -1.64 -8.01
N TRP A 269 -21.14 -1.77 -6.70
CA TRP A 269 -20.46 -2.95 -6.09
C TRP A 269 -21.43 -3.89 -5.35
N GLY A 270 -22.72 -3.54 -5.25
CA GLY A 270 -23.71 -4.34 -4.54
C GLY A 270 -23.48 -4.41 -3.01
N THR A 271 -22.78 -3.46 -2.43
CA THR A 271 -22.37 -3.39 -1.03
C THR A 271 -23.12 -2.29 -0.27
N ALA A 272 -22.84 -2.13 1.02
CA ALA A 272 -23.36 -1.04 1.83
C ALA A 272 -22.24 -0.16 2.38
N HIS A 273 -22.42 1.17 2.37
CA HIS A 273 -21.48 2.11 2.95
C HIS A 273 -21.61 2.19 4.48
N PHE A 274 -20.47 2.23 5.16
CA PHE A 274 -20.43 2.55 6.59
C PHE A 274 -20.93 3.96 6.86
N ASP A 275 -21.75 4.13 7.91
CA ASP A 275 -22.08 5.46 8.43
C ASP A 275 -20.89 6.05 9.20
N LEU A 276 -20.05 6.75 8.48
CA LEU A 276 -18.82 7.35 9.04
C LEU A 276 -19.11 8.58 9.94
N GLY A 277 -20.35 9.03 9.99
CA GLY A 277 -20.83 10.02 10.95
C GLY A 277 -21.23 9.44 12.29
N LYS A 278 -21.42 8.12 12.39
CA LYS A 278 -21.85 7.45 13.62
C LYS A 278 -20.67 7.18 14.55
N PRO A 279 -20.70 7.68 15.80
CA PRO A 279 -19.56 7.56 16.72
C PRO A 279 -19.13 6.12 16.99
N GLU A 280 -20.08 5.21 17.18
CA GLU A 280 -19.79 3.79 17.46
C GLU A 280 -19.14 3.10 16.25
N VAL A 281 -19.50 3.49 15.01
CA VAL A 281 -18.85 3.00 13.79
C VAL A 281 -17.42 3.54 13.71
N ASN A 282 -17.18 4.80 14.09
CA ASN A 282 -15.83 5.34 14.21
C ASN A 282 -14.98 4.56 15.23
N SER A 283 -15.56 4.24 16.41
CA SER A 283 -14.87 3.37 17.38
C SER A 283 -14.57 2.00 16.79
N PHE A 284 -15.50 1.39 16.06
CA PHE A 284 -15.30 0.09 15.41
C PHE A 284 -14.16 0.11 14.40
N LEU A 285 -14.15 1.07 13.46
CA LEU A 285 -13.17 1.11 12.37
C LEU A 285 -11.78 1.58 12.84
N ILE A 286 -11.69 2.60 13.72
CA ILE A 286 -10.40 3.07 14.24
C ILE A 286 -9.76 2.01 15.14
N SER A 287 -10.57 1.37 15.98
CA SER A 287 -10.12 0.25 16.82
C SER A 287 -9.65 -0.93 15.95
N ASN A 288 -10.27 -1.17 14.80
CA ASN A 288 -9.86 -2.20 13.86
C ASN A 288 -8.45 -1.93 13.30
N VAL A 289 -8.18 -0.72 12.86
CA VAL A 289 -6.83 -0.36 12.38
C VAL A 289 -5.79 -0.56 13.48
N LEU A 290 -6.06 -0.07 14.69
CA LEU A 290 -5.13 -0.23 15.81
C LEU A 290 -4.97 -1.68 16.25
N TYR A 291 -6.00 -2.51 16.11
CA TYR A 291 -5.92 -3.95 16.37
C TYR A 291 -4.87 -4.61 15.45
N TRP A 292 -4.90 -4.33 14.15
CA TRP A 292 -3.94 -4.90 13.22
C TRP A 292 -2.50 -4.44 13.50
N PHE A 293 -2.30 -3.16 13.85
CA PHE A 293 -0.99 -2.68 14.27
C PHE A 293 -0.49 -3.28 15.60
N ASN A 294 -1.37 -3.37 16.61
CA ASN A 294 -0.99 -3.78 17.95
C ASN A 294 -0.87 -5.30 18.11
N GLU A 295 -1.79 -6.05 17.50
CA GLU A 295 -1.86 -7.51 17.66
C GLU A 295 -1.08 -8.26 16.59
N TYR A 296 -0.93 -7.69 15.39
CA TYR A 296 -0.23 -8.33 14.27
C TYR A 296 1.05 -7.61 13.86
N HIS A 297 1.42 -6.53 14.53
CA HIS A 297 2.65 -5.77 14.30
C HIS A 297 2.85 -5.31 12.85
N ILE A 298 1.78 -5.11 12.08
CA ILE A 298 1.88 -4.64 10.70
C ILE A 298 2.59 -3.27 10.62
N ASP A 299 3.16 -2.94 9.47
CA ASP A 299 3.92 -1.71 9.27
C ASP A 299 3.10 -0.62 8.61
N GLY A 300 2.07 -1.00 7.89
CA GLY A 300 1.21 -0.06 7.20
C GLY A 300 -0.14 -0.62 6.80
N ILE A 301 -1.00 0.29 6.36
CA ILE A 301 -2.27 -0.02 5.71
C ILE A 301 -2.39 0.75 4.40
N ARG A 302 -3.02 0.12 3.42
CA ARG A 302 -3.56 0.78 2.22
C ARG A 302 -5.07 0.86 2.39
N VAL A 303 -5.65 2.02 2.21
CA VAL A 303 -7.10 2.25 2.25
C VAL A 303 -7.62 2.27 0.82
N ASP A 304 -8.42 1.27 0.51
CA ASP A 304 -9.06 1.07 -0.77
C ASP A 304 -10.11 2.15 -1.05
N ALA A 305 -10.20 2.58 -2.31
CA ALA A 305 -11.27 3.43 -2.84
C ALA A 305 -11.59 4.67 -1.97
N VAL A 306 -10.58 5.41 -1.51
CA VAL A 306 -10.77 6.63 -0.72
C VAL A 306 -11.65 7.64 -1.44
N SER A 307 -11.59 7.71 -2.79
CA SER A 307 -12.47 8.55 -3.59
C SER A 307 -13.96 8.27 -3.33
N SER A 308 -14.35 6.99 -3.15
CA SER A 308 -15.73 6.61 -2.84
C SER A 308 -16.18 7.05 -1.45
N MET A 309 -15.22 7.28 -0.53
CA MET A 309 -15.50 7.82 0.80
C MET A 309 -15.69 9.34 0.75
N LEU A 310 -14.88 10.05 -0.08
CA LEU A 310 -14.84 11.51 -0.12
C LEU A 310 -16.02 12.13 -0.83
N TYR A 311 -16.62 11.45 -1.82
CA TYR A 311 -17.64 12.00 -2.69
C TYR A 311 -18.96 11.25 -2.59
N LEU A 312 -20.05 11.99 -2.31
CA LEU A 312 -21.41 11.45 -2.21
C LEU A 312 -22.00 11.04 -3.56
N ASP A 313 -21.45 11.56 -4.66
CA ASP A 313 -21.84 11.31 -6.05
C ASP A 313 -20.85 10.36 -6.78
N TYR A 314 -20.04 9.61 -6.02
CA TYR A 314 -19.04 8.71 -6.61
C TYR A 314 -19.67 7.49 -7.29
N ASP A 315 -20.71 6.91 -6.68
CA ASP A 315 -21.41 5.75 -7.23
C ASP A 315 -22.41 6.16 -8.33
N ILE A 316 -22.91 5.16 -9.03
CA ILE A 316 -23.98 5.34 -10.04
C ILE A 316 -25.34 5.55 -9.38
N GLY A 317 -26.16 6.43 -9.95
CA GLY A 317 -27.54 6.65 -9.51
C GLY A 317 -27.78 8.02 -8.86
N GLU A 318 -28.89 8.10 -8.11
CA GLU A 318 -29.25 9.31 -7.39
C GLU A 318 -28.41 9.43 -6.12
N TRP A 319 -28.00 10.64 -5.80
CA TRP A 319 -27.23 10.96 -4.59
C TRP A 319 -27.83 12.15 -3.84
N ARG A 320 -27.45 12.33 -2.61
CA ARG A 320 -27.93 13.42 -1.77
C ARG A 320 -26.78 14.36 -1.39
N PRO A 321 -26.91 15.68 -1.67
CA PRO A 321 -25.86 16.63 -1.31
C PRO A 321 -25.68 16.73 0.22
N ASN A 322 -24.49 17.19 0.62
CA ASN A 322 -24.20 17.50 2.02
C ASN A 322 -25.00 18.73 2.49
N LYS A 323 -24.90 19.03 3.79
CA LYS A 323 -25.64 20.14 4.43
C LYS A 323 -25.35 21.54 3.85
N TYR A 324 -24.32 21.67 3.04
CA TYR A 324 -23.94 22.90 2.35
C TYR A 324 -24.30 22.88 0.85
N GLY A 325 -24.93 21.82 0.37
CA GLY A 325 -25.28 21.64 -1.03
C GLY A 325 -24.16 21.07 -1.92
N GLY A 326 -23.01 20.73 -1.33
CA GLY A 326 -21.87 20.15 -2.05
C GLY A 326 -21.91 18.63 -2.12
N ARG A 327 -20.96 18.07 -2.88
CA ARG A 327 -20.83 16.63 -3.11
C ARG A 327 -19.86 15.94 -2.15
N GLU A 328 -19.14 16.69 -1.33
CA GLU A 328 -18.17 16.16 -0.40
C GLU A 328 -18.87 15.46 0.77
N ASN A 329 -18.42 14.27 1.12
CA ASN A 329 -18.87 13.55 2.30
C ASN A 329 -18.11 14.06 3.54
N LEU A 330 -18.71 15.01 4.24
CA LEU A 330 -18.07 15.70 5.38
C LEU A 330 -17.76 14.76 6.52
N GLU A 331 -18.62 13.76 6.77
CA GLU A 331 -18.43 12.75 7.83
C GLU A 331 -17.21 11.86 7.52
N ALA A 332 -17.05 11.47 6.27
CA ALA A 332 -15.92 10.66 5.83
C ALA A 332 -14.59 11.43 5.90
N ILE A 333 -14.60 12.70 5.53
CA ILE A 333 -13.42 13.58 5.63
C ILE A 333 -12.98 13.70 7.10
N ASP A 334 -13.91 13.94 8.01
CA ASP A 334 -13.62 14.00 9.45
C ASP A 334 -13.10 12.67 9.99
N PHE A 335 -13.73 11.56 9.59
CA PHE A 335 -13.30 10.21 9.95
C PHE A 335 -11.86 9.94 9.49
N LEU A 336 -11.52 10.20 8.22
CA LEU A 336 -10.18 9.95 7.69
C LEU A 336 -9.11 10.76 8.41
N LYS A 337 -9.37 12.06 8.65
CA LYS A 337 -8.46 12.92 9.43
C LYS A 337 -8.27 12.40 10.85
N ARG A 338 -9.35 11.97 11.50
CA ARG A 338 -9.32 11.41 12.86
C ARG A 338 -8.55 10.09 12.88
N LEU A 339 -8.85 9.16 11.96
CA LEU A 339 -8.17 7.88 11.83
C LEU A 339 -6.66 8.08 11.70
N ASN A 340 -6.23 8.87 10.71
CA ASN A 340 -4.82 9.09 10.43
C ASN A 340 -4.11 9.75 11.62
N LYS A 341 -4.71 10.78 12.22
CA LYS A 341 -4.16 11.43 13.42
C LYS A 341 -3.95 10.45 14.57
N ILE A 342 -4.94 9.59 14.84
CA ILE A 342 -4.86 8.62 15.94
C ILE A 342 -3.77 7.59 15.66
N VAL A 343 -3.70 7.05 14.45
CA VAL A 343 -2.66 6.08 14.07
C VAL A 343 -1.27 6.70 14.23
N TYR A 344 -1.03 7.90 13.72
CA TYR A 344 0.27 8.59 13.87
C TYR A 344 0.65 8.91 15.31
N THR A 345 -0.33 9.12 16.20
CA THR A 345 -0.05 9.44 17.61
C THR A 345 0.13 8.21 18.49
N THR A 346 -0.33 7.03 18.05
CA THR A 346 -0.34 5.81 18.86
C THR A 346 0.57 4.71 18.33
N VAL A 347 0.85 4.70 17.03
CA VAL A 347 1.68 3.68 16.37
C VAL A 347 3.05 4.28 16.02
N ASN A 348 4.10 3.51 16.23
CA ASN A 348 5.46 3.94 15.88
C ASN A 348 5.68 3.84 14.38
N ASN A 349 5.94 5.00 13.75
CA ASN A 349 6.32 5.14 12.34
C ASN A 349 5.42 4.36 11.36
N PRO A 350 4.09 4.58 11.40
CA PRO A 350 3.16 3.85 10.54
C PRO A 350 3.23 4.37 9.09
N ILE A 351 2.89 3.49 8.15
CA ILE A 351 2.65 3.82 6.75
C ILE A 351 1.15 3.77 6.50
N ILE A 352 0.55 4.85 6.00
CA ILE A 352 -0.86 4.90 5.65
C ILE A 352 -0.99 5.38 4.21
N ILE A 353 -1.50 4.52 3.33
CA ILE A 353 -1.56 4.74 1.89
C ILE A 353 -3.01 4.94 1.47
N ALA A 354 -3.28 5.95 0.63
CA ALA A 354 -4.59 6.16 0.03
C ALA A 354 -4.59 5.70 -1.43
N GLU A 355 -5.57 4.89 -1.79
CA GLU A 355 -6.02 4.84 -3.18
C GLU A 355 -7.04 5.94 -3.41
N GLU A 356 -6.59 7.03 -4.00
CA GLU A 356 -7.42 8.18 -4.31
C GLU A 356 -7.14 8.62 -5.76
N SER A 357 -8.09 8.41 -6.65
CA SER A 357 -7.92 8.56 -8.10
C SER A 357 -8.38 9.92 -8.64
N THR A 358 -8.92 10.78 -7.79
CA THR A 358 -9.43 12.10 -8.18
C THR A 358 -8.41 13.22 -7.98
N ALA A 359 -8.79 14.44 -8.31
CA ALA A 359 -7.99 15.63 -8.04
C ALA A 359 -8.21 16.21 -6.64
N TRP A 360 -8.57 15.38 -5.63
CA TRP A 360 -8.70 15.84 -4.26
C TRP A 360 -7.36 16.37 -3.75
N PRO A 361 -7.31 17.61 -3.27
CA PRO A 361 -6.06 18.24 -2.85
C PRO A 361 -5.63 17.77 -1.46
N MET A 362 -4.32 17.74 -1.19
CA MET A 362 -3.76 17.51 0.14
C MET A 362 -4.23 16.18 0.75
N VAL A 363 -4.13 15.08 0.00
CA VAL A 363 -4.37 13.73 0.52
C VAL A 363 -3.26 13.36 1.51
N THR A 364 -2.01 13.63 1.14
CA THR A 364 -0.84 13.43 1.99
C THR A 364 -0.49 14.68 2.78
N GLY A 365 0.28 14.52 3.84
CA GLY A 365 0.67 15.61 4.72
C GLY A 365 -0.12 15.68 6.03
N ALA A 366 0.26 16.59 6.88
CA ALA A 366 -0.25 16.67 8.25
C ALA A 366 -1.68 17.20 8.34
N THR A 367 -2.51 16.60 9.18
CA THR A 367 -3.93 17.00 9.35
C THR A 367 -4.10 18.43 9.87
N TYR A 368 -3.13 18.97 10.63
CA TYR A 368 -3.17 20.35 11.12
C TYR A 368 -3.01 21.39 9.99
N SER A 369 -2.43 21.02 8.85
CA SER A 369 -2.35 21.89 7.66
C SER A 369 -3.59 21.78 6.76
N GLY A 370 -4.59 21.00 7.16
CA GLY A 370 -5.82 20.78 6.39
C GLY A 370 -5.83 19.49 5.55
N ALA A 371 -4.70 18.80 5.45
CA ALA A 371 -4.56 17.54 4.72
C ALA A 371 -5.38 16.41 5.35
N LEU A 372 -5.59 15.32 4.58
CA LEU A 372 -6.27 14.11 5.09
C LEU A 372 -5.40 13.29 6.04
N GLY A 373 -4.07 13.44 5.98
CA GLY A 373 -3.14 12.79 6.91
C GLY A 373 -2.55 11.47 6.44
N PHE A 374 -2.68 11.09 5.18
CA PHE A 374 -2.02 9.91 4.62
C PHE A 374 -0.51 10.12 4.48
N THR A 375 0.27 9.03 4.58
CA THR A 375 1.71 9.06 4.30
C THR A 375 1.95 9.16 2.80
N TYR A 376 1.23 8.36 2.03
CA TYR A 376 1.35 8.24 0.58
C TYR A 376 0.00 8.17 -0.11
N LYS A 377 0.01 8.49 -1.39
CA LYS A 377 -1.10 8.34 -2.34
C LYS A 377 -0.61 7.59 -3.57
N TRP A 378 -1.42 6.67 -4.11
CA TRP A 378 -1.15 6.08 -5.42
C TRP A 378 -1.25 7.13 -6.53
N ASN A 379 -0.26 7.16 -7.43
CA ASN A 379 -0.25 8.06 -8.59
C ASN A 379 -0.96 7.40 -9.77
N MET A 380 -2.29 7.44 -9.75
CA MET A 380 -3.13 6.85 -10.80
C MET A 380 -2.98 7.58 -12.14
N GLY A 381 -2.73 8.89 -12.13
CA GLY A 381 -2.49 9.68 -13.33
C GLY A 381 -1.24 9.23 -14.08
N TRP A 382 -0.10 9.11 -13.37
CA TRP A 382 1.12 8.55 -13.92
C TRP A 382 0.92 7.16 -14.50
N MET A 383 0.24 6.28 -13.76
CA MET A 383 -0.02 4.90 -14.17
C MET A 383 -0.81 4.85 -15.47
N ASN A 384 -1.93 5.57 -15.55
CA ASN A 384 -2.79 5.59 -16.73
C ASN A 384 -2.06 6.14 -17.97
N ASP A 385 -1.37 7.27 -17.84
CA ASP A 385 -0.66 7.91 -18.95
C ASP A 385 0.50 7.04 -19.44
N THR A 386 1.27 6.47 -18.50
CA THR A 386 2.42 5.62 -18.81
C THR A 386 1.99 4.34 -19.53
N LEU A 387 0.98 3.62 -19.02
CA LEU A 387 0.49 2.40 -19.67
C LEU A 387 -0.12 2.69 -21.03
N LYS A 388 -0.90 3.76 -21.17
CA LYS A 388 -1.43 4.19 -22.47
C LYS A 388 -0.32 4.47 -23.49
N TYR A 389 0.77 5.11 -23.07
CA TYR A 389 1.94 5.35 -23.94
C TYR A 389 2.64 4.06 -24.34
N MET A 390 2.83 3.16 -23.38
CA MET A 390 3.54 1.90 -23.61
C MET A 390 2.79 0.91 -24.49
N GLU A 391 1.46 0.93 -24.48
CA GLU A 391 0.58 0.11 -25.34
C GLU A 391 0.61 0.55 -26.81
N MET A 392 1.04 1.78 -27.10
CA MET A 392 1.11 2.28 -28.47
C MET A 392 2.26 1.63 -29.24
N ASP A 393 2.02 1.38 -30.54
CA ASP A 393 3.11 1.06 -31.44
C ASP A 393 4.17 2.20 -31.40
N PRO A 394 5.46 1.87 -31.32
CA PRO A 394 6.54 2.85 -31.20
C PRO A 394 6.52 3.97 -32.26
N ILE A 395 5.99 3.71 -33.46
CA ILE A 395 5.90 4.73 -34.54
C ILE A 395 4.98 5.90 -34.19
N TYR A 396 4.00 5.69 -33.31
CA TYR A 396 3.04 6.74 -32.89
C TYR A 396 3.45 7.47 -31.62
N ARG A 397 4.41 6.92 -30.84
CA ARG A 397 4.83 7.47 -29.54
C ARG A 397 5.31 8.90 -29.62
N LYS A 398 5.95 9.31 -30.73
CA LYS A 398 6.40 10.69 -30.94
C LYS A 398 5.28 11.74 -30.88
N HIS A 399 4.04 11.35 -31.18
CA HIS A 399 2.89 12.25 -31.16
C HIS A 399 2.20 12.32 -29.78
N HIS A 400 2.68 11.54 -28.80
CA HIS A 400 2.10 11.42 -27.46
C HIS A 400 3.15 11.50 -26.36
N HIS A 401 4.22 12.22 -26.62
CA HIS A 401 5.38 12.35 -25.70
C HIS A 401 4.99 12.97 -24.35
N GLU A 402 3.91 13.78 -24.34
CA GLU A 402 3.32 14.36 -23.14
C GLU A 402 2.89 13.30 -22.12
N LEU A 403 2.47 12.11 -22.53
CA LEU A 403 2.05 11.04 -21.63
C LEU A 403 3.15 10.53 -20.69
N ILE A 404 4.43 10.72 -21.08
CA ILE A 404 5.58 10.35 -20.24
C ILE A 404 6.28 11.56 -19.60
N THR A 405 5.81 12.79 -19.88
CA THR A 405 6.42 14.00 -19.32
C THR A 405 5.46 14.79 -18.42
N PHE A 406 4.17 14.70 -18.64
CA PHE A 406 3.17 15.48 -17.90
C PHE A 406 3.16 15.17 -16.40
N SER A 407 3.32 13.90 -16.01
CA SER A 407 3.31 13.49 -14.60
C SER A 407 4.36 14.18 -13.73
N PHE A 408 5.48 14.64 -14.32
CA PHE A 408 6.50 15.38 -13.59
C PHE A 408 6.03 16.77 -13.15
N MET A 409 5.01 17.34 -13.81
CA MET A 409 4.43 18.63 -13.42
C MET A 409 3.77 18.60 -12.05
N TYR A 410 3.29 17.44 -11.63
CA TYR A 410 2.64 17.24 -10.32
C TYR A 410 3.32 16.20 -9.43
N ALA A 411 4.46 15.66 -9.84
CA ALA A 411 5.16 14.58 -9.13
C ALA A 411 5.48 14.90 -7.65
N PHE A 412 5.51 16.19 -7.29
CA PHE A 412 5.83 16.67 -5.95
C PHE A 412 4.63 17.37 -5.26
N SER A 413 3.42 17.25 -5.81
CA SER A 413 2.21 17.79 -5.19
C SER A 413 1.71 16.95 -4.02
N GLU A 414 2.04 15.67 -4.01
CA GLU A 414 1.74 14.68 -2.99
C GLU A 414 2.94 13.75 -2.80
N ASN A 415 2.95 12.97 -1.72
CA ASN A 415 3.89 11.86 -1.56
C ASN A 415 3.35 10.65 -2.33
N PHE A 416 3.89 10.41 -3.51
CA PHE A 416 3.35 9.38 -4.39
C PHE A 416 4.03 8.02 -4.25
N ILE A 417 3.21 6.96 -4.40
CA ILE A 417 3.61 5.63 -4.81
C ILE A 417 3.19 5.47 -6.27
N LEU A 418 4.06 4.93 -7.10
CA LEU A 418 3.79 4.61 -8.49
C LEU A 418 3.21 3.18 -8.58
N PRO A 419 1.88 3.00 -8.79
CA PRO A 419 1.28 1.68 -8.73
C PRO A 419 1.28 1.02 -10.11
N LEU A 420 1.91 -0.13 -10.23
CA LEU A 420 1.63 -1.12 -11.27
C LEU A 420 0.93 -2.29 -10.57
N SER A 421 -0.33 -2.05 -10.17
CA SER A 421 -1.11 -2.86 -9.23
C SER A 421 -1.88 -3.99 -9.91
N HIS A 422 -2.58 -4.79 -9.09
CA HIS A 422 -3.47 -5.85 -9.54
C HIS A 422 -4.55 -5.37 -10.50
N ASP A 423 -5.09 -4.15 -10.29
CA ASP A 423 -6.17 -3.59 -11.12
C ASP A 423 -5.77 -3.40 -12.58
N GLU A 424 -4.48 -3.28 -12.88
CA GLU A 424 -4.00 -3.04 -14.23
C GLU A 424 -3.80 -4.33 -15.04
N VAL A 425 -3.96 -5.49 -14.44
CA VAL A 425 -3.71 -6.79 -15.06
C VAL A 425 -4.90 -7.75 -14.99
N VAL A 426 -6.11 -7.21 -14.93
CA VAL A 426 -7.39 -7.93 -14.82
C VAL A 426 -8.45 -7.35 -15.76
N HIS A 427 -9.59 -8.02 -15.87
CA HIS A 427 -10.80 -7.53 -16.54
C HIS A 427 -10.61 -7.12 -18.02
N GLY A 428 -9.84 -7.88 -18.78
CA GLY A 428 -9.59 -7.63 -20.20
C GLY A 428 -8.48 -6.58 -20.45
N LYS A 429 -7.76 -6.16 -19.39
CA LYS A 429 -6.67 -5.19 -19.50
C LYS A 429 -5.33 -5.83 -19.92
N LYS A 430 -5.24 -7.16 -20.03
CA LYS A 430 -4.02 -7.94 -20.32
C LYS A 430 -2.98 -7.92 -19.19
N SER A 431 -1.99 -8.83 -19.22
CA SER A 431 -0.79 -8.70 -18.38
C SER A 431 0.08 -7.52 -18.83
N LEU A 432 1.00 -7.04 -17.97
CA LEU A 432 1.91 -5.95 -18.38
C LEU A 432 2.75 -6.32 -19.61
N LEU A 433 3.20 -7.58 -19.72
CA LEU A 433 3.93 -8.05 -20.90
C LEU A 433 3.05 -8.05 -22.16
N ASP A 434 1.80 -8.51 -22.04
CA ASP A 434 0.91 -8.63 -23.21
C ASP A 434 0.35 -7.27 -23.67
N LYS A 435 0.38 -6.25 -22.82
CA LYS A 435 0.11 -4.85 -23.21
C LYS A 435 1.16 -4.32 -24.21
N MET A 436 2.40 -4.81 -24.14
CA MET A 436 3.49 -4.30 -24.97
C MET A 436 3.29 -4.71 -26.44
N PRO A 437 3.48 -3.77 -27.39
CA PRO A 437 3.35 -4.05 -28.81
C PRO A 437 4.55 -4.78 -29.39
N GLY A 438 4.36 -5.36 -30.57
CA GLY A 438 5.42 -5.96 -31.39
C GLY A 438 5.59 -7.46 -31.21
N ASP A 439 6.73 -7.96 -31.69
CA ASP A 439 7.12 -9.36 -31.57
C ASP A 439 7.55 -9.71 -30.12
N PRO A 440 7.79 -10.97 -29.78
CA PRO A 440 8.17 -11.36 -28.42
C PRO A 440 9.37 -10.62 -27.87
N TRP A 441 10.42 -10.40 -28.66
CA TRP A 441 11.61 -9.66 -28.22
C TRP A 441 11.24 -8.19 -27.90
N GLN A 442 10.47 -7.55 -28.78
CA GLN A 442 10.02 -6.16 -28.60
C GLN A 442 9.11 -6.00 -27.37
N LYS A 443 8.25 -7.00 -27.09
CA LYS A 443 7.42 -7.00 -25.86
C LYS A 443 8.29 -6.99 -24.61
N PHE A 444 9.26 -7.88 -24.51
CA PHE A 444 10.19 -7.94 -23.37
C PHE A 444 11.08 -6.69 -23.29
N ALA A 445 11.57 -6.20 -24.40
CA ALA A 445 12.36 -4.98 -24.45
C ALA A 445 11.54 -3.76 -23.98
N SER A 446 10.30 -3.61 -24.45
CA SER A 446 9.38 -2.56 -24.00
C SER A 446 9.06 -2.66 -22.52
N LEU A 447 8.86 -3.87 -21.99
CA LEU A 447 8.61 -4.08 -20.56
C LEU A 447 9.83 -3.71 -19.71
N ARG A 448 11.05 -4.04 -20.16
CA ARG A 448 12.28 -3.56 -19.50
C ARG A 448 12.39 -2.02 -19.53
N THR A 449 12.02 -1.41 -20.66
CA THR A 449 12.00 0.05 -20.80
C THR A 449 10.98 0.70 -19.85
N LEU A 450 9.78 0.14 -19.73
CA LEU A 450 8.79 0.58 -18.76
C LEU A 450 9.36 0.55 -17.34
N TYR A 451 9.98 -0.54 -16.93
CA TYR A 451 10.53 -0.66 -15.57
C TYR A 451 11.73 0.28 -15.33
N ALA A 452 12.55 0.55 -16.34
CA ALA A 452 13.61 1.57 -16.25
C ALA A 452 13.02 2.97 -16.04
N TYR A 453 12.01 3.35 -16.80
CA TYR A 453 11.29 4.62 -16.65
C TYR A 453 10.62 4.72 -15.27
N TYR A 454 9.93 3.66 -14.85
CA TYR A 454 9.31 3.53 -13.53
C TYR A 454 10.29 3.74 -12.37
N MET A 455 11.50 3.15 -12.45
CA MET A 455 12.53 3.34 -11.42
C MET A 455 13.10 4.75 -11.38
N MET A 456 13.19 5.41 -12.53
CA MET A 456 13.73 6.76 -12.63
C MET A 456 12.72 7.86 -12.30
N HIS A 457 11.43 7.59 -12.38
CA HIS A 457 10.41 8.56 -12.00
C HIS A 457 10.40 8.77 -10.48
N PRO A 458 10.29 10.03 -9.97
CA PRO A 458 10.13 10.30 -8.55
C PRO A 458 8.91 9.55 -7.96
N GLY A 459 9.02 9.10 -6.72
CA GLY A 459 7.99 8.37 -5.98
C GLY A 459 8.42 6.96 -5.61
N LYS A 460 7.73 6.39 -4.60
CA LYS A 460 7.93 5.00 -4.15
C LYS A 460 7.37 4.02 -5.19
N LYS A 461 7.70 2.75 -5.07
CA LYS A 461 7.45 1.74 -6.10
C LYS A 461 6.49 0.67 -5.60
N LEU A 462 5.54 0.26 -6.44
CA LEU A 462 4.67 -0.88 -6.21
C LEU A 462 4.51 -1.69 -7.49
N LEU A 463 4.79 -2.99 -7.42
CA LEU A 463 4.61 -3.93 -8.51
C LEU A 463 3.81 -5.14 -8.05
N PHE A 464 2.75 -5.48 -8.82
CA PHE A 464 1.94 -6.66 -8.56
C PHE A 464 2.66 -7.94 -8.95
N MET A 465 2.49 -8.98 -8.12
CA MET A 465 3.07 -10.32 -8.28
C MET A 465 2.93 -10.88 -9.69
N GLY A 466 3.97 -11.55 -10.19
CA GLY A 466 4.04 -12.13 -11.53
C GLY A 466 4.53 -11.17 -12.62
N SER A 467 4.38 -9.87 -12.41
CA SER A 467 4.85 -8.85 -13.35
C SER A 467 6.38 -8.81 -13.45
N GLU A 468 7.08 -9.20 -12.37
CA GLU A 468 8.54 -9.21 -12.29
C GLU A 468 9.22 -10.26 -13.19
N PHE A 469 8.51 -11.30 -13.59
CA PHE A 469 9.00 -12.26 -14.56
C PHE A 469 8.22 -12.25 -15.90
N GLY A 470 7.36 -11.25 -16.08
CA GLY A 470 6.58 -11.10 -17.30
C GLY A 470 5.51 -12.16 -17.46
N GLN A 471 4.65 -12.34 -16.46
CA GLN A 471 3.47 -13.20 -16.54
C GLN A 471 2.76 -13.02 -17.90
N GLY A 472 2.41 -14.12 -18.56
CA GLY A 472 1.84 -14.10 -19.90
C GLY A 472 0.35 -13.74 -19.91
N LEU A 473 -0.41 -14.37 -19.03
CA LEU A 473 -1.86 -14.14 -18.89
C LEU A 473 -2.19 -13.04 -17.89
N GLU A 474 -3.38 -12.49 -18.01
CA GLU A 474 -3.98 -11.68 -16.94
C GLU A 474 -4.01 -12.44 -15.63
N TRP A 475 -3.92 -11.71 -14.53
CA TRP A 475 -4.09 -12.33 -13.22
C TRP A 475 -5.47 -12.97 -13.06
N ARG A 476 -5.47 -14.16 -12.51
CA ARG A 476 -6.67 -14.96 -12.23
C ARG A 476 -6.61 -15.45 -10.79
N TYR A 477 -7.46 -14.92 -9.92
CA TYR A 477 -7.47 -15.25 -8.50
C TYR A 477 -7.65 -16.74 -8.18
N ALA A 478 -8.30 -17.50 -9.10
CA ALA A 478 -8.57 -18.93 -8.92
C ALA A 478 -7.36 -19.84 -9.21
N TYR A 479 -6.28 -19.30 -9.79
CA TYR A 479 -5.10 -20.07 -10.20
C TYR A 479 -3.84 -19.48 -9.59
N GLY A 480 -2.78 -20.30 -9.47
CA GLY A 480 -1.44 -19.80 -9.18
C GLY A 480 -0.86 -18.99 -10.34
N LEU A 481 0.20 -18.24 -10.08
CA LEU A 481 1.01 -17.61 -11.12
C LEU A 481 1.62 -18.67 -12.04
N GLU A 482 1.96 -18.28 -13.28
CA GLU A 482 2.55 -19.16 -14.30
C GLU A 482 4.05 -19.39 -14.02
N TRP A 483 4.40 -19.98 -12.88
CA TRP A 483 5.79 -20.22 -12.46
C TRP A 483 6.60 -21.05 -13.44
N GLU A 484 5.96 -21.89 -14.24
CA GLU A 484 6.56 -22.67 -15.32
C GLU A 484 7.18 -21.79 -16.42
N LEU A 485 6.77 -20.53 -16.55
CA LEU A 485 7.38 -19.60 -17.49
C LEU A 485 8.86 -19.35 -17.16
N LEU A 486 9.28 -19.51 -15.91
CA LEU A 486 10.68 -19.38 -15.50
C LEU A 486 11.61 -20.45 -16.11
N GLU A 487 11.07 -21.53 -16.68
CA GLU A 487 11.83 -22.50 -17.47
C GLU A 487 12.18 -21.95 -18.86
N ARG A 488 11.56 -20.83 -19.28
CA ARG A 488 11.83 -20.15 -20.53
C ARG A 488 12.80 -19.00 -20.33
N GLU A 489 13.84 -18.95 -21.13
CA GLU A 489 14.93 -17.98 -21.03
C GLU A 489 14.46 -16.51 -20.93
N PRO A 490 13.51 -15.99 -21.76
CA PRO A 490 13.08 -14.60 -21.66
C PRO A 490 12.48 -14.24 -20.30
N HIS A 491 11.68 -15.11 -19.71
CA HIS A 491 11.02 -14.88 -18.42
C HIS A 491 12.01 -14.98 -17.24
N MET A 492 12.90 -15.99 -17.30
CA MET A 492 13.97 -16.12 -16.30
C MET A 492 14.85 -14.86 -16.30
N LYS A 493 15.29 -14.39 -17.47
CA LYS A 493 16.11 -13.19 -17.61
C LYS A 493 15.36 -11.90 -17.27
N MET A 494 14.04 -11.83 -17.48
CA MET A 494 13.21 -10.72 -17.02
C MET A 494 13.20 -10.65 -15.48
N LYS A 495 13.04 -11.79 -14.81
CA LYS A 495 13.12 -11.86 -13.35
C LYS A 495 14.49 -11.35 -12.86
N ASP A 496 15.59 -11.80 -13.47
CA ASP A 496 16.94 -11.36 -13.11
C ASP A 496 17.14 -9.86 -13.38
N TYR A 497 16.54 -9.35 -14.46
CA TYR A 497 16.52 -7.90 -14.74
C TYR A 497 15.83 -7.10 -13.65
N VAL A 498 14.62 -7.50 -13.25
CA VAL A 498 13.86 -6.80 -12.19
C VAL A 498 14.57 -6.91 -10.86
N LYS A 499 15.17 -8.05 -10.54
CA LYS A 499 16.00 -8.23 -9.34
C LYS A 499 17.16 -7.24 -9.30
N ASP A 500 17.95 -7.16 -10.37
CA ASP A 500 19.11 -6.26 -10.44
C ASP A 500 18.66 -4.79 -10.38
N LEU A 501 17.56 -4.44 -11.02
CA LEU A 501 17.00 -3.10 -11.02
C LEU A 501 16.48 -2.69 -9.63
N ASN A 502 15.83 -3.61 -8.91
CA ASN A 502 15.38 -3.39 -7.53
C ASN A 502 16.57 -3.18 -6.58
N HIS A 503 17.63 -3.97 -6.73
CA HIS A 503 18.85 -3.80 -5.95
C HIS A 503 19.56 -2.48 -6.26
N LEU A 504 19.59 -2.06 -7.53
CA LEU A 504 20.08 -0.73 -7.92
C LEU A 504 19.28 0.37 -7.22
N TYR A 505 17.94 0.34 -7.30
CA TYR A 505 17.06 1.29 -6.62
C TYR A 505 17.34 1.38 -5.12
N LYS A 506 17.49 0.24 -4.47
CA LYS A 506 17.73 0.15 -3.03
C LYS A 506 19.08 0.72 -2.61
N ASN A 507 20.10 0.55 -3.44
CA ASN A 507 21.49 0.89 -3.12
C ASN A 507 21.89 2.30 -3.58
N GLU A 508 21.23 2.85 -4.61
CA GLU A 508 21.57 4.15 -5.17
C GLU A 508 20.74 5.28 -4.52
N LYS A 509 21.37 6.04 -3.66
CA LYS A 509 20.74 7.14 -2.90
C LYS A 509 20.04 8.15 -3.80
N ALA A 510 20.59 8.43 -4.98
CA ALA A 510 19.99 9.33 -5.95
C ALA A 510 18.56 8.95 -6.35
N LEU A 511 18.17 7.67 -6.23
CA LEU A 511 16.86 7.18 -6.64
C LEU A 511 15.77 7.29 -5.58
N HIS A 512 16.14 7.57 -4.31
CA HIS A 512 15.18 7.60 -3.22
C HIS A 512 15.44 8.63 -2.11
N GLU A 513 16.64 9.21 -2.02
CA GLU A 513 17.01 10.06 -0.87
C GLU A 513 16.32 11.43 -0.88
N ILE A 514 15.95 11.93 -2.08
CA ILE A 514 15.18 13.15 -2.28
C ILE A 514 14.05 12.83 -3.27
N ASP A 515 12.96 12.22 -2.77
CA ASP A 515 11.89 11.72 -3.62
C ASP A 515 10.70 12.67 -3.75
N ASN A 516 10.53 13.57 -2.79
CA ASN A 516 9.31 14.37 -2.63
C ASN A 516 9.49 15.85 -2.97
N THR A 517 10.65 16.25 -3.51
CA THR A 517 10.94 17.64 -3.86
C THR A 517 11.71 17.76 -5.17
N TYR A 518 11.63 18.94 -5.79
CA TYR A 518 12.30 19.23 -7.06
C TYR A 518 13.83 19.15 -7.00
N GLU A 519 14.43 19.28 -5.81
CA GLU A 519 15.88 19.18 -5.64
C GLU A 519 16.44 17.81 -6.01
N GLY A 520 15.63 16.75 -5.87
CA GLY A 520 16.00 15.38 -6.22
C GLY A 520 15.88 15.00 -7.69
N PHE A 521 15.49 15.96 -8.53
CA PHE A 521 15.19 15.70 -9.94
C PHE A 521 15.68 16.81 -10.86
N ASP A 522 16.03 16.47 -12.09
CA ASP A 522 16.31 17.42 -13.16
C ASP A 522 16.00 16.78 -14.53
N PHE A 523 15.36 17.54 -15.41
CA PHE A 523 15.28 17.20 -16.82
C PHE A 523 16.55 17.66 -17.55
N ILE A 524 17.21 16.72 -18.21
CA ILE A 524 18.30 17.04 -19.12
C ILE A 524 17.76 17.32 -20.52
N ASP A 525 16.93 16.42 -21.06
CA ASP A 525 16.20 16.62 -22.32
C ASP A 525 14.83 15.95 -22.27
N PRO A 526 13.75 16.70 -21.95
CA PRO A 526 12.40 16.19 -21.96
C PRO A 526 11.69 16.32 -23.33
N HIS A 527 12.28 16.98 -24.32
CA HIS A 527 11.57 17.45 -25.51
C HIS A 527 11.89 16.67 -26.79
N ASN A 528 12.68 15.60 -26.72
CA ASN A 528 13.04 14.82 -27.90
C ASN A 528 11.91 13.86 -28.34
N SER A 529 10.74 14.42 -28.64
CA SER A 529 9.56 13.66 -29.09
C SER A 529 9.80 12.98 -30.46
N GLU A 530 10.52 13.62 -31.38
CA GLU A 530 10.78 13.06 -32.71
C GLU A 530 11.52 11.72 -32.66
N GLN A 531 12.37 11.52 -31.67
CA GLN A 531 13.05 10.25 -31.45
C GLN A 531 12.41 9.40 -30.34
N SER A 532 11.37 9.92 -29.68
CA SER A 532 10.75 9.31 -28.50
C SER A 532 11.81 8.93 -27.43
N ILE A 533 12.69 9.87 -27.12
CA ILE A 533 13.74 9.73 -26.10
C ILE A 533 13.48 10.75 -24.99
N ILE A 534 13.66 10.32 -23.75
CA ILE A 534 13.69 11.20 -22.58
C ILE A 534 15.03 11.05 -21.85
N THR A 535 15.62 12.18 -21.48
CA THR A 535 16.85 12.19 -20.66
C THR A 535 16.59 12.93 -19.36
N LEU A 536 16.76 12.24 -18.24
CA LEU A 536 16.49 12.77 -16.92
C LEU A 536 17.58 12.40 -15.92
N MET A 537 17.67 13.15 -14.84
CA MET A 537 18.64 12.95 -13.77
C MET A 537 17.94 12.89 -12.42
N ARG A 538 18.28 11.87 -11.64
CA ARG A 538 17.94 11.80 -10.21
C ARG A 538 19.15 12.20 -9.38
N LYS A 539 18.91 12.89 -8.27
CA LYS A 539 19.97 13.45 -7.42
C LYS A 539 19.75 13.08 -5.96
N GLY A 540 20.82 12.70 -5.27
CA GLY A 540 20.87 12.57 -3.82
C GLY A 540 21.25 13.89 -3.14
N LYS A 541 21.43 13.85 -1.83
CA LYS A 541 21.86 15.02 -1.02
C LYS A 541 23.28 15.44 -1.27
N ASN A 542 24.13 14.51 -1.71
CA ASN A 542 25.49 14.82 -2.11
C ASN A 542 25.52 15.10 -3.62
N GLU A 543 26.23 16.15 -4.05
CA GLU A 543 26.37 16.53 -5.46
C GLU A 543 26.96 15.41 -6.35
N ARG A 544 27.70 14.47 -5.77
CA ARG A 544 28.25 13.29 -6.47
C ARG A 544 27.24 12.14 -6.60
N ASP A 545 26.18 12.17 -5.80
CA ASP A 545 25.14 11.13 -5.81
C ASP A 545 24.06 11.50 -6.83
N PHE A 546 24.30 11.22 -8.10
CA PHE A 546 23.31 11.36 -9.16
C PHE A 546 23.35 10.19 -10.13
N ILE A 547 22.24 9.95 -10.80
CA ILE A 547 22.09 9.02 -11.92
C ILE A 547 21.40 9.74 -13.07
N ILE A 548 21.98 9.67 -14.25
CA ILE A 548 21.37 10.11 -15.51
C ILE A 548 20.83 8.88 -16.22
N ALA A 549 19.58 8.94 -16.66
CA ALA A 549 18.99 7.92 -17.52
C ALA A 549 18.64 8.50 -18.88
N VAL A 550 19.01 7.78 -19.92
CA VAL A 550 18.57 8.02 -21.31
C VAL A 550 17.68 6.86 -21.70
N ILE A 551 16.41 7.14 -21.93
CA ILE A 551 15.37 6.15 -22.18
C ILE A 551 14.84 6.31 -23.58
N ASN A 552 15.01 5.28 -24.41
CA ASN A 552 14.58 5.24 -25.82
C ASN A 552 13.36 4.32 -25.97
N PHE A 553 12.26 4.87 -26.35
CA PHE A 553 10.99 4.14 -26.54
C PHE A 553 10.80 3.67 -28.00
N THR A 554 11.85 3.67 -28.83
CA THR A 554 11.81 3.19 -30.22
C THR A 554 12.75 2.01 -30.45
N PRO A 555 12.47 1.13 -31.45
CA PRO A 555 13.34 -0.01 -31.76
C PRO A 555 14.55 0.39 -32.61
N VAL A 556 15.11 1.60 -32.39
CA VAL A 556 16.22 2.16 -33.17
C VAL A 556 17.39 2.47 -32.27
N VAL A 557 18.52 1.85 -32.50
CA VAL A 557 19.79 2.18 -31.81
C VAL A 557 20.25 3.61 -32.19
N ARG A 558 20.68 4.39 -31.17
CA ARG A 558 21.25 5.71 -31.41
C ARG A 558 22.74 5.71 -31.11
N TYR A 559 23.54 5.94 -32.11
CA TYR A 559 25.00 6.03 -32.00
C TYR A 559 25.47 7.47 -31.81
N ASN A 560 26.53 7.68 -31.06
CA ASN A 560 27.08 9.01 -30.78
C ASN A 560 26.06 10.03 -30.26
N TYR A 561 25.07 9.56 -29.50
CA TYR A 561 24.04 10.40 -28.95
C TYR A 561 24.62 11.31 -27.87
N LYS A 562 24.48 12.63 -28.06
CA LYS A 562 25.00 13.64 -27.13
C LYS A 562 24.02 13.88 -25.99
N ILE A 563 24.51 13.85 -24.76
CA ILE A 563 23.76 14.29 -23.59
C ILE A 563 24.56 15.26 -22.75
N GLY A 564 23.91 16.33 -22.28
CA GLY A 564 24.51 17.28 -21.33
C GLY A 564 24.73 16.60 -19.96
N VAL A 565 25.87 16.90 -19.35
CA VAL A 565 26.26 16.40 -18.04
C VAL A 565 26.66 17.52 -17.10
N PRO A 566 26.40 17.40 -15.76
CA PRO A 566 26.59 18.51 -14.82
C PRO A 566 28.05 18.92 -14.59
N TYR A 567 28.99 18.00 -14.71
CA TYR A 567 30.40 18.24 -14.37
C TYR A 567 31.35 17.77 -15.47
N GLU A 568 32.51 18.41 -15.55
CA GLU A 568 33.64 17.89 -16.32
C GLU A 568 34.21 16.65 -15.61
N GLY A 569 34.54 15.59 -16.37
CA GLY A 569 35.17 14.41 -15.81
C GLY A 569 34.88 13.13 -16.58
N VAL A 570 35.01 12.01 -15.88
CA VAL A 570 34.78 10.67 -16.40
C VAL A 570 33.48 10.14 -15.86
N TYR A 571 32.68 9.54 -16.74
CA TYR A 571 31.38 8.91 -16.46
C TYR A 571 31.45 7.42 -16.80
N GLU A 572 30.57 6.64 -16.22
CA GLU A 572 30.45 5.20 -16.49
C GLU A 572 28.99 4.75 -16.64
N GLU A 573 28.76 3.76 -17.51
CA GLU A 573 27.48 3.07 -17.61
C GLU A 573 27.35 2.11 -16.43
N VAL A 574 26.38 2.34 -15.55
CA VAL A 574 26.14 1.49 -14.36
C VAL A 574 25.03 0.49 -14.56
N PHE A 575 24.15 0.73 -15.55
CA PHE A 575 23.06 -0.18 -15.88
C PHE A 575 22.63 0.02 -17.34
N ASN A 576 22.37 -1.09 -18.04
CA ASN A 576 21.86 -1.07 -19.41
C ASN A 576 20.78 -2.16 -19.56
N THR A 577 19.57 -1.76 -19.92
CA THR A 577 18.43 -2.66 -20.02
C THR A 577 18.51 -3.64 -21.19
N ASP A 578 19.34 -3.34 -22.18
CA ASP A 578 19.54 -4.14 -23.39
C ASP A 578 20.73 -5.09 -23.31
N ASN A 579 21.33 -5.25 -22.13
CA ASN A 579 22.39 -6.22 -21.89
C ASN A 579 21.88 -7.65 -22.19
N GLU A 580 22.72 -8.49 -22.81
CA GLU A 580 22.37 -9.88 -23.15
C GLU A 580 22.00 -10.75 -21.95
N LYS A 581 22.50 -10.42 -20.74
CA LYS A 581 22.10 -11.08 -19.51
C LYS A 581 20.61 -10.93 -19.19
N TYR A 582 19.95 -9.93 -19.79
CA TYR A 582 18.52 -9.64 -19.67
C TYR A 582 17.72 -9.98 -20.94
N TRP A 583 18.29 -10.78 -21.83
CA TRP A 583 17.72 -11.08 -23.14
C TRP A 583 17.62 -9.87 -24.07
N GLY A 584 18.55 -8.90 -23.90
CA GLY A 584 18.70 -7.76 -24.78
C GLY A 584 19.55 -8.07 -26.01
N SER A 585 19.62 -7.11 -26.92
CA SER A 585 20.44 -7.22 -28.14
C SER A 585 21.91 -6.79 -27.92
N ASN A 586 22.28 -6.52 -26.69
CA ASN A 586 23.64 -6.16 -26.23
C ASN A 586 24.18 -4.88 -26.85
N GLN A 587 23.31 -3.86 -27.07
CA GLN A 587 23.73 -2.53 -27.49
C GLN A 587 24.23 -1.71 -26.27
N THR A 588 25.29 -2.19 -25.65
CA THR A 588 25.98 -1.55 -24.51
C THR A 588 27.08 -0.62 -24.98
N MET A 589 27.70 0.14 -24.07
CA MET A 589 28.84 0.98 -24.38
C MET A 589 30.05 0.13 -24.75
N GLU A 590 30.86 0.62 -25.71
CA GLU A 590 32.13 -0.02 -26.12
C GLU A 590 33.24 0.18 -25.09
N SER A 591 33.21 1.35 -24.41
CA SER A 591 34.07 1.66 -23.27
C SER A 591 33.29 1.78 -22.00
N SER A 592 33.82 1.23 -20.91
CA SER A 592 33.27 1.41 -19.58
C SER A 592 33.41 2.84 -19.05
N GLU A 593 34.28 3.67 -19.68
CA GLU A 593 34.56 5.04 -19.28
C GLU A 593 34.26 6.01 -20.41
N LEU A 594 33.53 7.08 -20.09
CA LEU A 594 33.09 8.12 -21.00
C LEU A 594 33.66 9.46 -20.52
N THR A 595 34.60 10.01 -21.25
CA THR A 595 35.15 11.34 -20.92
C THR A 595 34.21 12.43 -21.41
N SER A 596 33.97 13.43 -20.59
CA SER A 596 33.17 14.60 -20.96
C SER A 596 33.93 15.55 -21.86
N TYR A 597 33.21 16.26 -22.72
CA TYR A 597 33.71 17.31 -23.60
C TYR A 597 33.25 18.68 -23.08
N PRO A 598 34.10 19.68 -22.95
CA PRO A 598 33.77 21.05 -22.49
C PRO A 598 33.04 21.86 -23.58
N GLU A 599 31.90 21.38 -24.01
CA GLU A 599 31.01 22.01 -24.99
C GLU A 599 29.57 21.95 -24.44
N LYS A 600 28.88 23.09 -24.47
CA LYS A 600 27.52 23.22 -23.99
C LYS A 600 26.56 22.34 -24.77
N TRP A 601 25.75 21.59 -24.01
CA TRP A 601 24.66 20.77 -24.55
C TRP A 601 23.54 20.57 -23.51
N HIS A 602 22.29 20.62 -23.91
CA HIS A 602 21.11 20.51 -23.02
C HIS A 602 21.21 21.40 -21.77
N ASN A 603 21.62 22.67 -21.97
CA ASN A 603 21.82 23.65 -20.88
C ASN A 603 22.86 23.24 -19.81
N LYS A 604 23.74 22.28 -20.09
CA LYS A 604 24.90 21.92 -19.28
C LYS A 604 26.17 22.38 -19.97
N ASP A 605 27.21 22.71 -19.20
CA ASP A 605 28.49 23.20 -19.75
C ASP A 605 29.33 22.08 -20.38
N ASN A 606 29.00 20.84 -20.06
CA ASN A 606 29.71 19.66 -20.59
C ASN A 606 28.71 18.68 -21.21
N HIS A 607 29.21 17.83 -22.11
CA HIS A 607 28.44 16.70 -22.64
C HIS A 607 29.30 15.45 -22.74
N ILE A 608 28.63 14.29 -22.79
CA ILE A 608 29.20 13.00 -23.18
C ILE A 608 28.52 12.47 -24.43
N ARG A 609 29.15 11.51 -25.09
CA ARG A 609 28.56 10.77 -26.22
C ARG A 609 28.38 9.33 -25.88
N ILE A 610 27.19 8.82 -26.14
CA ILE A 610 26.80 7.49 -25.73
C ILE A 610 26.17 6.70 -26.88
N LYS A 611 26.08 5.40 -26.72
CA LYS A 611 25.20 4.53 -27.50
C LYS A 611 23.89 4.36 -26.68
N VAL A 612 22.73 4.61 -27.29
CA VAL A 612 21.43 4.43 -26.64
C VAL A 612 20.78 3.18 -27.23
N PRO A 613 20.43 2.19 -26.41
CA PRO A 613 19.86 0.92 -26.87
C PRO A 613 18.46 1.09 -27.47
N PRO A 614 18.02 0.15 -28.33
CA PRO A 614 16.67 0.15 -28.89
C PRO A 614 15.67 -0.37 -27.84
N LEU A 615 14.49 0.24 -27.72
CA LEU A 615 13.50 -0.11 -26.72
C LEU A 615 14.17 -0.41 -25.36
N GLY A 616 14.91 0.60 -24.86
CA GLY A 616 15.75 0.39 -23.71
C GLY A 616 16.26 1.68 -23.08
N ALA A 617 16.99 1.52 -22.00
CA ALA A 617 17.58 2.61 -21.26
C ALA A 617 19.03 2.31 -20.86
N THR A 618 19.84 3.37 -20.78
CA THR A 618 21.15 3.32 -20.16
C THR A 618 21.21 4.27 -18.97
N PHE A 619 21.78 3.81 -17.86
CA PHE A 619 21.97 4.60 -16.64
C PHE A 619 23.45 4.90 -16.48
N ILE A 620 23.74 6.18 -16.26
CA ILE A 620 25.09 6.73 -16.25
C ILE A 620 25.32 7.45 -14.94
N LYS A 621 26.52 7.26 -14.39
CA LYS A 621 26.96 7.88 -13.15
C LYS A 621 28.31 8.57 -13.35
N GLY A 622 28.59 9.60 -12.59
CA GLY A 622 29.91 10.19 -12.52
C GLY A 622 30.88 9.28 -11.78
N LYS A 623 32.05 9.04 -12.36
CA LYS A 623 33.15 8.24 -11.78
C LYS A 623 34.25 9.14 -11.20
N GLU A 624 34.82 9.99 -12.02
CA GLU A 624 35.83 10.95 -11.62
C GLU A 624 35.40 12.35 -12.09
N LEU A 625 34.91 13.16 -11.17
CA LEU A 625 34.29 14.45 -11.45
C LEU A 625 35.16 15.59 -10.90
N LYS A 626 35.34 16.64 -11.70
CA LYS A 626 35.86 17.93 -11.26
C LYS A 626 34.68 18.74 -10.70
N ILE A 627 34.54 18.74 -9.40
CA ILE A 627 33.56 19.55 -8.69
C ILE A 627 34.34 20.64 -7.98
N ASP A 628 34.09 21.88 -8.35
CA ASP A 628 34.67 23.04 -7.68
C ASP A 628 34.19 23.06 -6.24
N THR A 629 35.04 22.64 -5.32
CA THR A 629 34.80 22.90 -3.90
C THR A 629 34.82 24.41 -3.71
N ILE A 630 33.68 25.03 -3.47
CA ILE A 630 33.65 26.41 -3.00
C ILE A 630 34.44 26.43 -1.69
N GLN A 631 35.74 26.81 -1.80
CA GLN A 631 36.51 27.19 -0.62
C GLN A 631 35.80 28.43 -0.06
N ILE A 632 34.98 28.27 0.94
CA ILE A 632 34.52 29.38 1.74
C ILE A 632 35.81 29.90 2.41
N ASP A 633 36.37 30.97 1.86
CA ASP A 633 37.47 31.69 2.50
C ASP A 633 37.00 32.02 3.93
N PRO A 634 37.66 31.46 4.96
CA PRO A 634 37.28 31.71 6.35
C PRO A 634 37.41 33.19 6.71
N ASN A 635 37.94 34.03 5.81
CA ASN A 635 38.08 35.48 5.96
C ASN A 635 37.11 36.29 5.07
N SER A 636 36.22 35.67 4.32
CA SER A 636 35.24 36.39 3.50
C SER A 636 34.22 37.09 4.43
N LYS A 637 34.17 38.39 4.37
CA LYS A 637 33.19 39.23 5.04
C LYS A 637 31.88 39.16 4.27
N VAL A 638 30.88 38.51 4.83
CA VAL A 638 29.49 38.60 4.31
C VAL A 638 28.91 39.93 4.79
N SER A 639 28.78 40.89 3.90
CA SER A 639 28.08 42.15 4.14
C SER A 639 26.56 41.94 4.08
N ILE A 640 25.90 41.76 5.20
CA ILE A 640 24.45 41.88 5.31
C ILE A 640 24.14 43.21 6.02
N GLY A 641 23.67 44.20 5.25
CA GLY A 641 23.09 45.44 5.78
C GLY A 641 23.98 46.28 6.71
N GLY A 642 25.07 46.81 6.19
CA GLY A 642 25.68 48.04 6.71
C GLY A 642 26.25 48.04 8.14
N LYS A 643 26.61 46.91 8.73
CA LYS A 643 27.43 46.87 9.97
C LYS A 643 28.28 45.59 10.01
N ASP A 644 29.61 45.78 10.01
CA ASP A 644 30.60 44.70 10.18
C ASP A 644 30.47 44.06 11.57
N LYS A 645 30.11 42.77 11.62
CA LYS A 645 30.27 41.93 12.82
C LYS A 645 31.21 40.76 12.53
N LYS A 646 32.29 40.65 13.32
CA LYS A 646 33.16 39.47 13.33
C LYS A 646 32.36 38.24 13.82
N VAL A 647 32.40 37.17 13.06
CA VAL A 647 31.83 35.90 13.49
C VAL A 647 32.79 35.21 14.47
N ASN A 648 32.37 35.11 15.71
CA ASN A 648 33.09 34.39 16.75
C ASN A 648 32.91 32.87 16.54
N LYS A 649 34.02 32.11 16.67
CA LYS A 649 34.04 30.63 16.66
C LYS A 649 33.04 30.10 17.68
N VAL A 650 32.05 29.35 17.18
CA VAL A 650 31.17 28.54 18.03
C VAL A 650 31.86 27.21 18.31
N ASN A 651 32.16 26.97 19.56
CA ASN A 651 32.69 25.73 20.10
C ASN A 651 31.53 24.71 20.23
N PRO A 652 31.66 23.46 19.76
CA PRO A 652 30.58 22.50 19.86
C PRO A 652 30.57 21.80 21.22
N LYS A 653 29.94 22.39 22.21
CA LYS A 653 29.50 21.72 23.44
C LYS A 653 28.44 22.56 24.12
N THR A 654 27.19 22.22 23.96
CA THR A 654 26.20 22.30 25.06
C THR A 654 24.93 21.53 24.74
N LYS A 655 24.56 20.81 25.73
CA LYS A 655 23.45 19.90 26.02
C LYS A 655 22.05 20.43 25.65
N THR A 656 21.26 19.43 25.26
CA THR A 656 19.80 19.26 25.43
C THR A 656 19.15 20.16 26.51
N GLN A 657 18.09 20.86 26.13
CA GLN A 657 16.96 21.11 27.02
C GLN A 657 15.64 21.01 26.26
N LYS A 658 14.70 20.31 26.90
CA LYS A 658 13.33 20.05 26.51
C LYS A 658 12.50 21.35 26.39
N LEU A 659 11.65 21.39 25.38
CA LEU A 659 10.27 21.85 25.50
C LEU A 659 9.44 21.16 24.45
#